data_a09a4d1cfdbc043454544cf9447e4edb
#
_entry.id   a09a4d1cfdbc043454544cf9447e4edb
#
_cell.length_a   1.000
_cell.length_b   1.000
_cell.length_c   1.000
_cell.angle_alpha   90.00
_cell.angle_beta   90.00
_cell.angle_gamma   90.00
#
_symmetry.space_group_name_H-M   'P 1'
#
loop_
_entity.id
_entity.type
_entity.pdbx_description
1 polymer ?
#
loop_
_entity_poly.entity_id
_entity_poly.type
_entity_poly.pdbx_seq_one_letter_code
_entity_poly.pdbx_strand_id
1 'polypeptide(L)'
;MLPAVQPKLQTCDRSMLRRRAEAPALALTLVLALLGYPAGAQAQDTPATQPAAAPDSGGPISFEADGVAFDSEADSITASGNVILRRDGQSVRADSVTWNRKTGQIFASGNIRFVDPDGNQLFSDKLELTDELKAGAMENMLLALREGGRLVAAKGERAADGSIVLSNAAYSACAVEDETGCPRNPSWRITATRVIYDPAQKRVRFNGARLELFGVRLMPLPGLVITTDGRAISGLLIPDVRLSASNGIELSDAYYQRLADNRDIAVTGYVYTKALPMISAQYRALTTAGAYQVTGYATRSKRISVAGDATGQQTDFRGYFFANGKFQLSPHWSITGSARIASDRTFLRRYDISRDDRLRSMIDVERMDDNSYLSIAGWATQTLRVGEGQGQVPIALPVIDYRRRFTDPVVGGKIELQANSLAITRTTGQDTQRAFASARWDMRRLTKLGQEVTITALVRGDIYHSDENELTTTAIYRGKPGWQSRGLASAAVDIKWPLVGSFLRGTQVLTPRFQIVASPQLANLSVPNEDARAIDLEDSNLFALNRFPGYDRIEDGVRFTYGLDWQFDRPGWRVATTIGQSYRLTRDPTLLPDGTGLSNRLSDIVGRTEVRFRDFVKLTHRFRVDKDNFAVRRNEFDATVGTQRTYAEIGYLRLNRDIGAGLEDLKDREELRVAGRVAFARYWSVFGSGVFNLTNRDEDPTLTADGFQALRTRLGVAYQDDCLEFALTWRRDYVATGDAQKGNTFQIHVALRNLGFR
;
A
#
# COMPACT_ATOMS: atom_id res chain seq x y z
N MET A 1 19.14 9.73 -39.55
CA MET A 1 17.92 10.52 -39.64
C MET A 1 16.88 9.63 -40.29
N LEU A 2 15.97 9.06 -39.53
CA LEU A 2 14.80 8.36 -40.04
C LEU A 2 13.79 9.45 -40.43
N PRO A 3 13.15 9.41 -41.60
CA PRO A 3 12.09 10.33 -41.92
C PRO A 3 10.94 10.13 -40.96
N ALA A 4 10.44 11.22 -40.40
CA ALA A 4 9.21 11.20 -39.61
C ALA A 4 8.07 10.80 -40.57
N VAL A 5 7.42 9.68 -40.27
CA VAL A 5 6.13 9.34 -40.86
C VAL A 5 5.14 10.36 -40.30
N GLN A 6 4.86 11.40 -41.08
CA GLN A 6 3.80 12.36 -40.77
C GLN A 6 2.51 11.86 -41.43
N PRO A 7 1.49 11.46 -40.69
CA PRO A 7 0.13 11.49 -41.20
C PRO A 7 -0.20 12.97 -41.51
N LYS A 8 -0.93 13.21 -42.56
CA LYS A 8 -1.34 14.56 -43.01
C LYS A 8 -1.87 15.38 -41.81
N LEU A 9 -1.13 16.40 -41.44
CA LEU A 9 -1.43 17.36 -40.40
C LEU A 9 -2.78 18.05 -40.67
N GLN A 10 -3.81 17.69 -39.92
CA GLN A 10 -4.84 18.66 -39.56
C GLN A 10 -4.15 19.68 -38.65
N THR A 11 -4.12 20.91 -39.04
CA THR A 11 -3.55 22.03 -38.28
C THR A 11 -4.24 22.10 -36.91
N CYS A 12 -3.52 21.74 -35.87
CA CYS A 12 -3.96 21.94 -34.45
C CYS A 12 -3.98 23.44 -34.17
N ASP A 13 -5.13 24.06 -34.29
CA ASP A 13 -5.34 25.48 -33.97
C ASP A 13 -5.50 25.64 -32.46
N ARG A 14 -4.58 26.38 -31.85
CA ARG A 14 -4.54 26.66 -30.38
C ARG A 14 -5.61 27.63 -29.89
N SER A 15 -6.57 28.06 -30.73
CA SER A 15 -7.48 29.17 -30.43
C SER A 15 -8.80 28.79 -29.72
N MET A 16 -9.08 27.51 -29.38
CA MET A 16 -10.34 27.12 -28.73
C MET A 16 -10.20 26.71 -27.26
N LEU A 17 -9.64 27.59 -26.46
CA LEU A 17 -9.71 27.47 -24.98
C LEU A 17 -10.44 28.68 -24.38
N ARG A 18 -11.72 28.82 -24.65
CA ARG A 18 -12.68 29.58 -23.82
C ARG A 18 -14.11 29.22 -24.21
N ARG A 19 -14.70 28.25 -23.52
CA ARG A 19 -16.16 28.23 -23.22
C ARG A 19 -16.48 27.20 -22.12
N ARG A 20 -16.82 27.76 -20.99
CA ARG A 20 -17.87 27.51 -20.00
C ARG A 20 -18.30 26.07 -19.71
N ALA A 21 -18.12 25.75 -18.43
CA ALA A 21 -18.83 24.73 -17.69
C ALA A 21 -20.35 25.02 -17.64
N GLU A 22 -21.15 24.04 -18.01
CA GLU A 22 -22.51 23.88 -17.51
C GLU A 22 -22.77 22.40 -17.30
N ALA A 23 -23.12 22.04 -16.06
CA ALA A 23 -23.60 20.73 -15.67
C ALA A 23 -25.08 20.58 -16.06
N PRO A 24 -25.56 19.36 -16.31
CA PRO A 24 -26.80 19.00 -15.62
C PRO A 24 -26.72 17.69 -14.84
N ALA A 25 -27.39 17.76 -13.72
CA ALA A 25 -27.78 16.65 -12.86
C ALA A 25 -28.94 15.86 -13.46
N LEU A 26 -29.16 14.67 -12.94
CA LEU A 26 -30.31 13.73 -12.97
C LEU A 26 -29.92 12.36 -13.55
N ALA A 27 -30.32 11.23 -13.01
CA ALA A 27 -31.25 10.83 -11.97
C ALA A 27 -30.96 9.36 -11.62
N LEU A 28 -31.21 9.08 -10.40
CA LEU A 28 -31.30 7.76 -9.76
C LEU A 28 -32.47 6.97 -10.34
N THR A 29 -32.29 5.71 -10.71
CA THR A 29 -33.38 4.72 -10.64
C THR A 29 -32.86 3.34 -10.27
N LEU A 30 -33.35 2.93 -9.14
CA LEU A 30 -33.29 1.61 -8.49
C LEU A 30 -34.24 0.66 -9.21
N VAL A 31 -33.82 -0.57 -9.56
CA VAL A 31 -34.74 -1.70 -9.74
C VAL A 31 -34.15 -2.96 -9.14
N LEU A 32 -34.80 -3.41 -8.08
CA LEU A 32 -34.73 -4.76 -7.50
C LEU A 32 -35.62 -5.72 -8.33
N ALA A 33 -35.15 -6.95 -8.57
CA ALA A 33 -35.97 -8.16 -8.65
C ALA A 33 -35.04 -9.39 -8.65
N LEU A 34 -34.93 -10.12 -7.62
CA LEU A 34 -35.66 -11.28 -7.09
C LEU A 34 -35.72 -12.53 -8.00
N LEU A 35 -34.95 -13.55 -7.54
CA LEU A 35 -35.29 -14.98 -7.42
C LEU A 35 -35.59 -15.81 -8.66
N GLY A 36 -34.89 -16.95 -8.71
CA GLY A 36 -35.35 -18.14 -9.41
C GLY A 36 -34.28 -19.20 -9.70
N TYR A 37 -34.00 -20.08 -8.77
CA TYR A 37 -33.49 -21.43 -9.10
C TYR A 37 -34.60 -22.30 -9.68
N PRO A 38 -34.27 -23.22 -10.60
CA PRO A 38 -34.43 -24.62 -10.23
C PRO A 38 -33.25 -25.51 -10.64
N ALA A 39 -33.03 -26.52 -9.82
CA ALA A 39 -32.20 -27.68 -10.06
C ALA A 39 -32.83 -28.63 -11.10
N GLY A 40 -32.00 -29.38 -11.84
CA GLY A 40 -32.49 -30.52 -12.58
C GLY A 40 -31.50 -31.17 -13.54
N ALA A 41 -31.03 -32.36 -13.16
CA ALA A 41 -30.75 -33.55 -13.93
C ALA A 41 -29.47 -33.63 -14.82
N GLN A 42 -28.61 -34.52 -14.40
CA GLN A 42 -27.56 -35.19 -15.17
C GLN A 42 -28.13 -36.03 -16.32
N ALA A 43 -27.48 -35.93 -17.48
CA ALA A 43 -27.50 -37.02 -18.46
C ALA A 43 -26.07 -37.25 -18.93
N GLN A 44 -25.57 -38.45 -18.69
CA GLN A 44 -24.35 -38.98 -19.28
C GLN A 44 -24.64 -39.33 -20.74
N ASP A 45 -23.81 -38.85 -21.66
CA ASP A 45 -23.76 -39.39 -23.01
C ASP A 45 -22.32 -39.69 -23.41
N THR A 46 -22.16 -40.86 -23.94
CA THR A 46 -20.96 -41.56 -24.41
C THR A 46 -20.32 -40.84 -25.62
N PRO A 47 -19.00 -40.84 -25.80
CA PRO A 47 -18.37 -40.16 -26.92
C PRO A 47 -18.52 -40.94 -28.21
N ALA A 48 -19.22 -40.35 -29.19
CA ALA A 48 -19.19 -40.80 -30.57
C ALA A 48 -17.88 -40.37 -31.25
N THR A 49 -17.18 -41.31 -31.83
CA THR A 49 -16.00 -41.17 -32.67
C THR A 49 -16.34 -40.27 -33.86
N GLN A 50 -15.77 -39.07 -33.93
CA GLN A 50 -15.83 -38.21 -35.11
C GLN A 50 -14.78 -38.63 -36.13
N PRO A 51 -15.14 -38.64 -37.44
CA PRO A 51 -14.18 -38.85 -38.53
C PRO A 51 -13.23 -37.67 -38.67
N ALA A 52 -11.98 -37.91 -39.08
CA ALA A 52 -10.98 -36.89 -39.34
C ALA A 52 -11.50 -35.80 -40.27
N ALA A 53 -11.42 -34.55 -39.81
CA ALA A 53 -11.81 -33.37 -40.56
C ALA A 53 -10.95 -33.22 -41.80
N ALA A 54 -11.60 -33.01 -42.93
CA ALA A 54 -10.98 -32.58 -44.19
C ALA A 54 -10.31 -31.18 -44.00
N PRO A 55 -9.30 -30.79 -44.79
CA PRO A 55 -8.63 -29.51 -44.66
C PRO A 55 -9.65 -28.38 -44.86
N ASP A 56 -9.63 -27.46 -43.88
CA ASP A 56 -10.52 -26.33 -43.73
C ASP A 56 -10.45 -25.41 -44.94
N SER A 57 -11.46 -25.44 -45.79
CA SER A 57 -11.69 -24.45 -46.84
C SER A 57 -12.22 -23.20 -46.15
N GLY A 58 -11.37 -22.23 -45.87
CA GLY A 58 -11.72 -20.95 -45.26
C GLY A 58 -12.96 -20.31 -45.87
N GLY A 59 -13.77 -19.65 -45.03
CA GLY A 59 -15.05 -19.05 -45.43
C GLY A 59 -14.92 -18.07 -46.59
N PRO A 60 -16.01 -17.76 -47.30
CA PRO A 60 -15.98 -16.84 -48.43
C PRO A 60 -15.54 -15.43 -47.99
N ILE A 61 -14.73 -14.76 -48.82
CA ILE A 61 -14.40 -13.33 -48.64
C ILE A 61 -15.68 -12.52 -48.95
N SER A 62 -16.17 -11.79 -47.97
CA SER A 62 -17.20 -10.77 -48.19
C SER A 62 -16.54 -9.39 -48.36
N PHE A 63 -17.04 -8.59 -49.31
CA PHE A 63 -16.53 -7.24 -49.49
C PHE A 63 -17.66 -6.26 -49.74
N GLU A 64 -17.44 -5.00 -49.33
CA GLU A 64 -18.28 -3.83 -49.55
C GLU A 64 -17.45 -2.75 -50.17
N ALA A 65 -17.93 -1.99 -51.16
CA ALA A 65 -17.24 -0.85 -51.81
C ALA A 65 -18.25 0.07 -52.50
N ASP A 66 -17.85 1.35 -52.67
CA ASP A 66 -18.68 2.31 -53.39
C ASP A 66 -18.73 2.02 -54.90
N GLY A 67 -17.66 1.44 -55.47
CA GLY A 67 -17.54 1.10 -56.84
C GLY A 67 -16.65 -0.13 -57.08
N VAL A 68 -16.99 -0.94 -58.09
CA VAL A 68 -16.21 -2.12 -58.51
C VAL A 68 -15.99 -2.09 -60.00
N ALA A 69 -14.75 -2.23 -60.45
CA ALA A 69 -14.36 -2.37 -61.83
C ALA A 69 -13.68 -3.71 -62.10
N PHE A 70 -14.00 -4.35 -63.22
CA PHE A 70 -13.34 -5.60 -63.65
C PHE A 70 -12.50 -5.32 -64.88
N ASP A 71 -11.23 -5.71 -64.83
CA ASP A 71 -10.32 -5.68 -65.99
C ASP A 71 -10.16 -7.11 -66.51
N SER A 72 -10.69 -7.35 -67.73
CA SER A 72 -10.68 -8.64 -68.37
C SER A 72 -9.32 -9.07 -68.92
N GLU A 73 -8.42 -8.16 -69.25
CA GLU A 73 -7.09 -8.44 -69.75
C GLU A 73 -6.15 -8.85 -68.60
N ALA A 74 -6.18 -8.10 -67.51
CA ALA A 74 -5.41 -8.35 -66.32
C ALA A 74 -6.05 -9.43 -65.42
N ASP A 75 -7.31 -9.81 -65.68
CA ASP A 75 -8.17 -10.68 -64.80
C ASP A 75 -8.14 -10.18 -63.36
N SER A 76 -8.38 -8.89 -63.18
CA SER A 76 -8.35 -8.24 -61.90
C SER A 76 -9.63 -7.50 -61.57
N ILE A 77 -9.99 -7.52 -60.27
CA ILE A 77 -11.12 -6.78 -59.72
C ILE A 77 -10.58 -5.65 -58.87
N THR A 78 -10.97 -4.39 -59.19
CA THR A 78 -10.61 -3.22 -58.37
C THR A 78 -11.87 -2.69 -57.73
N ALA A 79 -11.91 -2.72 -56.39
CA ALA A 79 -12.89 -2.07 -55.56
C ALA A 79 -12.35 -0.71 -55.14
N SER A 80 -13.18 0.34 -55.17
CA SER A 80 -12.81 1.71 -54.80
C SER A 80 -13.89 2.40 -53.98
N GLY A 81 -13.46 3.27 -53.08
CA GLY A 81 -14.31 3.99 -52.13
C GLY A 81 -14.75 3.15 -50.95
N ASN A 82 -14.29 3.48 -49.73
CA ASN A 82 -14.66 2.84 -48.44
C ASN A 82 -14.66 1.29 -48.47
N VAL A 83 -13.65 0.70 -49.13
CA VAL A 83 -13.59 -0.77 -49.31
C VAL A 83 -13.44 -1.45 -47.98
N ILE A 84 -14.28 -2.47 -47.70
CA ILE A 84 -14.20 -3.34 -46.53
C ILE A 84 -14.18 -4.80 -46.97
N LEU A 85 -13.12 -5.50 -46.61
CA LEU A 85 -13.00 -6.95 -46.78
C LEU A 85 -13.14 -7.62 -45.42
N ARG A 86 -13.89 -8.76 -45.38
CA ARG A 86 -14.02 -9.56 -44.15
C ARG A 86 -13.85 -11.03 -44.47
N ARG A 87 -13.06 -11.73 -43.62
CA ARG A 87 -12.87 -13.20 -43.65
C ARG A 87 -12.44 -13.70 -42.29
N ASP A 88 -13.02 -14.77 -41.80
CA ASP A 88 -12.61 -15.51 -40.60
C ASP A 88 -12.32 -14.61 -39.35
N GLY A 89 -13.18 -13.62 -39.11
CA GLY A 89 -13.01 -12.66 -38.00
C GLY A 89 -11.97 -11.57 -38.24
N GLN A 90 -11.30 -11.56 -39.41
CA GLN A 90 -10.40 -10.49 -39.85
C GLN A 90 -11.18 -9.47 -40.70
N SER A 91 -10.71 -8.22 -40.68
CA SER A 91 -11.24 -7.18 -41.57
C SER A 91 -10.16 -6.27 -42.10
N VAL A 92 -10.24 -5.91 -43.37
CA VAL A 92 -9.38 -4.92 -44.03
C VAL A 92 -10.27 -3.79 -44.52
N ARG A 93 -9.93 -2.56 -44.18
CA ARG A 93 -10.53 -1.34 -44.70
C ARG A 93 -9.46 -0.58 -45.49
N ALA A 94 -9.78 -0.05 -46.69
CA ALA A 94 -8.88 0.72 -47.52
C ALA A 94 -9.65 1.67 -48.44
N ASP A 95 -8.96 2.63 -49.04
CA ASP A 95 -9.57 3.49 -50.05
C ASP A 95 -9.74 2.76 -51.38
N SER A 96 -8.81 1.85 -51.73
CA SER A 96 -8.87 1.04 -52.94
C SER A 96 -8.25 -0.35 -52.70
N VAL A 97 -8.85 -1.39 -53.26
CA VAL A 97 -8.35 -2.77 -53.23
C VAL A 97 -8.45 -3.37 -54.62
N THR A 98 -7.33 -3.86 -55.13
CA THR A 98 -7.23 -4.61 -56.38
C THR A 98 -6.91 -6.08 -56.10
N TRP A 99 -7.76 -6.98 -56.53
CA TRP A 99 -7.55 -8.42 -56.46
C TRP A 99 -7.23 -8.99 -57.84
N ASN A 100 -6.04 -9.53 -57.99
CA ASN A 100 -5.62 -10.27 -59.20
C ASN A 100 -5.99 -11.74 -59.05
N ARG A 101 -6.96 -12.21 -59.83
CA ARG A 101 -7.48 -13.56 -59.78
C ARG A 101 -6.52 -14.64 -60.31
N LYS A 102 -5.58 -14.26 -61.22
CA LYS A 102 -4.58 -15.18 -61.74
C LYS A 102 -3.49 -15.47 -60.72
N THR A 103 -3.06 -14.48 -59.97
CA THR A 103 -1.96 -14.61 -58.99
C THR A 103 -2.46 -14.83 -57.54
N GLY A 104 -3.74 -14.57 -57.28
CA GLY A 104 -4.30 -14.58 -55.95
C GLY A 104 -3.82 -13.43 -55.07
N GLN A 105 -3.19 -12.42 -55.61
CA GLN A 105 -2.64 -11.28 -54.88
C GLN A 105 -3.70 -10.17 -54.69
N ILE A 106 -3.73 -9.61 -53.51
CA ILE A 106 -4.59 -8.49 -53.13
C ILE A 106 -3.70 -7.30 -52.80
N PHE A 107 -3.87 -6.20 -53.51
CA PHE A 107 -3.19 -4.92 -53.27
C PHE A 107 -4.21 -3.96 -52.68
N ALA A 108 -3.96 -3.50 -51.45
CA ALA A 108 -4.73 -2.43 -50.84
C ALA A 108 -3.89 -1.15 -50.75
N SER A 109 -4.53 0.00 -51.00
CA SER A 109 -3.89 1.31 -50.90
C SER A 109 -4.81 2.36 -50.28
N GLY A 110 -4.22 3.30 -49.59
CA GLY A 110 -4.86 4.44 -48.93
C GLY A 110 -5.62 4.10 -47.65
N ASN A 111 -5.26 4.71 -46.56
CA ASN A 111 -5.89 4.63 -45.23
C ASN A 111 -6.20 3.18 -44.74
N ILE A 112 -5.26 2.30 -44.99
CA ILE A 112 -5.45 0.87 -44.70
C ILE A 112 -5.53 0.64 -43.19
N ARG A 113 -6.59 -0.10 -42.79
CA ARG A 113 -6.78 -0.59 -41.44
C ARG A 113 -7.13 -2.07 -41.48
N PHE A 114 -6.22 -2.92 -41.01
CA PHE A 114 -6.45 -4.33 -40.82
C PHE A 114 -6.71 -4.60 -39.34
N VAL A 115 -7.71 -5.41 -39.03
CA VAL A 115 -8.04 -5.85 -37.67
C VAL A 115 -7.97 -7.40 -37.67
N ASP A 116 -7.17 -7.93 -36.74
CA ASP A 116 -7.05 -9.37 -36.53
C ASP A 116 -8.16 -9.93 -35.60
N PRO A 117 -8.32 -11.27 -35.49
CA PRO A 117 -9.33 -11.86 -34.61
C PRO A 117 -9.13 -11.53 -33.14
N ASP A 118 -7.91 -11.23 -32.69
CA ASP A 118 -7.59 -10.84 -31.31
C ASP A 118 -7.91 -9.37 -31.04
N GLY A 119 -8.26 -8.57 -32.07
CA GLY A 119 -8.59 -7.15 -31.98
C GLY A 119 -7.38 -6.23 -32.07
N ASN A 120 -6.18 -6.72 -32.45
CA ASN A 120 -5.06 -5.86 -32.78
C ASN A 120 -5.34 -5.15 -34.11
N GLN A 121 -4.85 -3.91 -34.24
CA GLN A 121 -5.11 -3.06 -35.41
C GLN A 121 -3.79 -2.72 -36.09
N LEU A 122 -3.72 -2.96 -37.37
CA LEU A 122 -2.59 -2.61 -38.21
C LEU A 122 -3.02 -1.54 -39.20
N PHE A 123 -2.27 -0.44 -39.24
CA PHE A 123 -2.43 0.65 -40.18
C PHE A 123 -1.23 0.67 -41.12
N SER A 124 -1.46 0.94 -42.41
CA SER A 124 -0.38 0.98 -43.41
C SER A 124 -0.81 1.89 -44.57
N ASP A 125 0.16 2.41 -45.34
CA ASP A 125 -0.09 3.15 -46.57
C ASP A 125 -0.35 2.23 -47.76
N LYS A 126 0.36 1.07 -47.75
CA LYS A 126 0.24 0.03 -48.78
C LYS A 126 0.31 -1.33 -48.12
N LEU A 127 -0.55 -2.21 -48.60
CA LEU A 127 -0.64 -3.59 -48.13
C LEU A 127 -0.82 -4.52 -49.34
N GLU A 128 0.09 -5.47 -49.48
CA GLU A 128 0.00 -6.56 -50.42
C GLU A 128 -0.24 -7.84 -49.65
N LEU A 129 -1.29 -8.58 -49.97
CA LEU A 129 -1.65 -9.83 -49.33
C LEU A 129 -1.94 -10.91 -50.37
N THR A 130 -1.84 -12.17 -49.97
CA THR A 130 -2.40 -13.29 -50.70
C THR A 130 -3.93 -13.31 -50.59
N ASP A 131 -4.64 -14.01 -51.47
CA ASP A 131 -6.10 -14.14 -51.46
C ASP A 131 -6.65 -14.77 -50.17
N GLU A 132 -5.82 -15.48 -49.43
CA GLU A 132 -6.15 -15.99 -48.09
C GLU A 132 -5.98 -14.94 -46.97
N LEU A 133 -5.55 -13.73 -47.27
CA LEU A 133 -5.21 -12.66 -46.30
C LEU A 133 -4.16 -13.09 -45.27
N LYS A 134 -3.38 -14.12 -45.53
CA LYS A 134 -2.47 -14.75 -44.57
C LYS A 134 -1.02 -14.24 -44.68
N ALA A 135 -0.52 -13.96 -45.87
CA ALA A 135 0.84 -13.51 -46.09
C ALA A 135 0.88 -12.22 -46.90
N GLY A 136 1.94 -11.41 -46.73
CA GLY A 136 2.07 -10.20 -47.52
C GLY A 136 3.17 -9.24 -47.05
N ALA A 137 3.30 -8.13 -47.77
CA ALA A 137 4.23 -7.02 -47.48
C ALA A 137 3.51 -5.73 -47.19
N MET A 138 4.11 -4.87 -46.35
CA MET A 138 3.53 -3.63 -45.87
C MET A 138 4.57 -2.53 -45.81
N GLU A 139 4.15 -1.30 -46.11
CA GLU A 139 4.99 -0.11 -46.01
C GLU A 139 4.42 0.91 -45.01
N ASN A 140 5.31 1.56 -44.26
CA ASN A 140 4.96 2.62 -43.30
C ASN A 140 3.87 2.18 -42.33
N MET A 141 4.09 1.11 -41.61
CA MET A 141 3.06 0.49 -40.78
C MET A 141 3.10 0.91 -39.31
N LEU A 142 1.92 0.94 -38.71
CA LEU A 142 1.68 1.04 -37.27
C LEU A 142 0.83 -0.17 -36.83
N LEU A 143 1.36 -1.02 -35.99
CA LEU A 143 0.60 -2.07 -35.32
C LEU A 143 0.25 -1.62 -33.89
N ALA A 144 -1.03 -1.42 -33.63
CA ALA A 144 -1.57 -1.12 -32.30
C ALA A 144 -2.10 -2.42 -31.66
N LEU A 145 -1.47 -2.82 -30.57
CA LEU A 145 -1.85 -4.01 -29.80
C LEU A 145 -3.05 -3.68 -28.91
N ARG A 146 -4.00 -4.59 -28.79
CA ARG A 146 -5.23 -4.44 -27.98
C ARG A 146 -4.93 -4.14 -26.51
N GLU A 147 -3.94 -4.83 -25.93
CA GLU A 147 -3.54 -4.67 -24.51
C GLU A 147 -2.66 -3.41 -24.27
N GLY A 148 -2.55 -2.55 -25.25
CA GLY A 148 -1.67 -1.38 -25.25
C GLY A 148 -0.31 -1.71 -25.88
N GLY A 149 0.39 -0.69 -26.30
CA GLY A 149 1.63 -0.83 -27.04
C GLY A 149 1.43 -0.62 -28.54
N ARG A 150 2.40 0.05 -29.13
CA ARG A 150 2.41 0.41 -30.55
C ARG A 150 3.77 0.08 -31.15
N LEU A 151 3.74 -0.60 -32.29
CA LEU A 151 4.90 -0.92 -33.11
C LEU A 151 4.83 -0.15 -34.41
N VAL A 152 5.83 0.65 -34.71
CA VAL A 152 5.98 1.40 -35.95
C VAL A 152 7.15 0.83 -36.71
N ALA A 153 7.01 0.58 -38.01
CA ALA A 153 8.08 0.11 -38.86
C ALA A 153 7.98 0.71 -40.29
N ALA A 154 9.14 0.88 -40.92
CA ALA A 154 9.18 1.32 -42.32
C ALA A 154 8.73 0.22 -43.29
N LYS A 155 9.04 -1.06 -42.95
CA LYS A 155 8.65 -2.22 -43.73
C LYS A 155 8.22 -3.36 -42.81
N GLY A 156 7.20 -4.07 -43.21
CA GLY A 156 6.71 -5.27 -42.55
C GLY A 156 6.42 -6.38 -43.55
N GLU A 157 6.71 -7.61 -43.15
CA GLU A 157 6.41 -8.82 -43.93
C GLU A 157 5.58 -9.73 -43.03
N ARG A 158 4.41 -10.15 -43.51
CA ARG A 158 3.55 -11.12 -42.84
C ARG A 158 3.72 -12.48 -43.49
N ALA A 159 4.05 -13.50 -42.72
CA ALA A 159 4.15 -14.87 -43.16
C ALA A 159 2.77 -15.58 -43.11
N ALA A 160 2.68 -16.75 -43.76
CA ALA A 160 1.44 -17.53 -43.83
C ALA A 160 0.97 -18.04 -42.46
N ASP A 161 1.88 -18.22 -41.49
CA ASP A 161 1.58 -18.57 -40.10
C ASP A 161 1.03 -17.38 -39.27
N GLY A 162 0.88 -16.19 -39.88
CA GLY A 162 0.42 -14.98 -39.25
C GLY A 162 1.51 -14.20 -38.53
N SER A 163 2.75 -14.70 -38.48
CA SER A 163 3.88 -13.96 -37.91
C SER A 163 4.21 -12.72 -38.76
N ILE A 164 4.61 -11.64 -38.09
CA ILE A 164 4.98 -10.37 -38.76
C ILE A 164 6.42 -10.02 -38.41
N VAL A 165 7.24 -9.88 -39.44
CA VAL A 165 8.64 -9.44 -39.34
C VAL A 165 8.72 -7.97 -39.72
N LEU A 166 9.22 -7.15 -38.79
CA LEU A 166 9.33 -5.71 -38.96
C LEU A 166 10.80 -5.32 -39.04
N SER A 167 11.13 -4.47 -40.01
CA SER A 167 12.47 -3.94 -40.19
C SER A 167 12.55 -2.48 -39.75
N ASN A 168 13.62 -2.11 -39.02
CA ASN A 168 13.81 -0.78 -38.45
C ASN A 168 12.56 -0.29 -37.67
N ALA A 169 12.20 -1.07 -36.66
CA ALA A 169 10.98 -0.84 -35.89
C ALA A 169 11.24 -0.09 -34.58
N ALA A 170 10.19 0.60 -34.12
CA ALA A 170 10.16 1.21 -32.80
C ALA A 170 8.87 0.78 -32.07
N TYR A 171 9.02 0.44 -30.79
CA TYR A 171 7.93 0.06 -29.89
C TYR A 171 7.79 1.08 -28.76
N SER A 172 6.58 1.45 -28.42
CA SER A 172 6.25 2.18 -27.19
C SER A 172 4.87 1.82 -26.70
N ALA A 173 4.70 1.77 -25.38
CA ALA A 173 3.39 1.67 -24.74
C ALA A 173 2.79 3.04 -24.39
N CYS A 174 3.50 4.13 -24.69
CA CYS A 174 3.03 5.48 -24.46
C CYS A 174 1.93 5.88 -25.45
N ALA A 175 0.99 6.73 -25.02
CA ALA A 175 0.10 7.39 -25.95
C ALA A 175 0.89 8.29 -26.91
N VAL A 176 0.60 8.21 -28.19
CA VAL A 176 1.23 9.03 -29.24
C VAL A 176 0.40 10.25 -29.61
N GLU A 177 -0.75 10.41 -28.98
CA GLU A 177 -1.64 11.58 -29.08
C GLU A 177 -1.87 12.14 -27.68
N ASP A 178 -2.06 13.44 -27.60
CA ASP A 178 -2.46 14.11 -26.37
C ASP A 178 -4.00 14.08 -26.19
N GLU A 179 -4.50 14.67 -25.10
CA GLU A 179 -5.95 14.73 -24.80
C GLU A 179 -6.76 15.51 -25.84
N THR A 180 -6.09 16.28 -26.69
CA THR A 180 -6.71 17.04 -27.77
C THR A 180 -6.62 16.33 -29.12
N GLY A 181 -6.04 15.13 -29.18
CA GLY A 181 -5.82 14.35 -30.39
C GLY A 181 -4.59 14.79 -31.20
N CYS A 182 -3.74 15.66 -30.64
CA CYS A 182 -2.54 16.10 -31.34
C CYS A 182 -1.38 15.11 -31.15
N PRO A 183 -0.58 14.84 -32.22
CA PRO A 183 0.57 13.95 -32.13
C PRO A 183 1.59 14.39 -31.07
N ARG A 184 2.05 13.46 -30.25
CA ARG A 184 3.13 13.69 -29.28
C ARG A 184 4.20 12.63 -29.39
N ASN A 185 5.44 13.00 -29.09
CA ASN A 185 6.52 12.03 -28.97
C ASN A 185 6.35 11.22 -27.68
N PRO A 186 6.52 9.88 -27.73
CA PRO A 186 6.49 9.04 -26.55
C PRO A 186 7.67 9.36 -25.63
N SER A 187 7.44 9.31 -24.32
CA SER A 187 8.47 9.57 -23.30
C SER A 187 9.57 8.49 -23.31
N TRP A 188 9.21 7.29 -23.70
CA TRP A 188 10.17 6.21 -23.98
C TRP A 188 9.77 5.41 -25.20
N ARG A 189 10.77 4.86 -25.88
CA ARG A 189 10.58 3.90 -26.96
C ARG A 189 11.74 2.90 -27.01
N ILE A 190 11.48 1.75 -27.55
CA ILE A 190 12.48 0.72 -27.87
C ILE A 190 12.65 0.71 -29.36
N THR A 191 13.82 1.07 -29.86
CA THR A 191 14.17 0.95 -31.28
C THR A 191 14.90 -0.37 -31.51
N ALA A 192 14.60 -1.06 -32.61
CA ALA A 192 15.21 -2.33 -32.95
C ALA A 192 15.45 -2.44 -34.47
N THR A 193 16.51 -3.15 -34.84
CA THR A 193 16.80 -3.40 -36.25
C THR A 193 15.79 -4.36 -36.86
N ARG A 194 15.32 -5.34 -36.08
CA ARG A 194 14.31 -6.31 -36.50
C ARG A 194 13.41 -6.66 -35.32
N VAL A 195 12.10 -6.70 -35.56
CA VAL A 195 11.09 -7.15 -34.59
C VAL A 195 10.27 -8.26 -35.21
N ILE A 196 10.03 -9.33 -34.46
CA ILE A 196 9.20 -10.46 -34.89
C ILE A 196 7.99 -10.52 -33.96
N TYR A 197 6.81 -10.29 -34.49
CA TYR A 197 5.55 -10.51 -33.81
C TYR A 197 5.01 -11.89 -34.16
N ASP A 198 4.81 -12.72 -33.15
CA ASP A 198 4.24 -14.05 -33.24
C ASP A 198 2.87 -14.06 -32.55
N PRO A 199 1.75 -14.01 -33.31
CA PRO A 199 0.42 -13.98 -32.74
C PRO A 199 0.04 -15.31 -32.08
N ALA A 200 0.53 -16.44 -32.55
CA ALA A 200 0.21 -17.75 -31.97
C ALA A 200 0.78 -17.90 -30.57
N GLN A 201 2.01 -17.42 -30.36
CA GLN A 201 2.69 -17.40 -29.06
C GLN A 201 2.40 -16.12 -28.26
N LYS A 202 1.66 -15.15 -28.84
CA LYS A 202 1.40 -13.84 -28.24
C LYS A 202 2.66 -13.11 -27.78
N ARG A 203 3.73 -13.15 -28.60
CA ARG A 203 5.05 -12.64 -28.28
C ARG A 203 5.59 -11.70 -29.36
N VAL A 204 6.34 -10.70 -28.90
CA VAL A 204 7.12 -9.80 -29.75
C VAL A 204 8.58 -9.90 -29.35
N ARG A 205 9.44 -10.35 -30.27
CA ARG A 205 10.90 -10.48 -30.06
C ARG A 205 11.62 -9.34 -30.76
N PHE A 206 12.58 -8.75 -30.06
CA PHE A 206 13.35 -7.62 -30.54
C PHE A 206 14.80 -8.01 -30.76
N ASN A 207 15.31 -7.81 -31.96
CA ASN A 207 16.74 -8.01 -32.30
C ASN A 207 17.40 -6.64 -32.45
N GLY A 208 18.54 -6.45 -31.77
CA GLY A 208 19.26 -5.17 -31.75
C GLY A 208 18.48 -4.06 -31.03
N ALA A 209 17.70 -4.44 -29.99
CA ALA A 209 16.88 -3.51 -29.21
C ALA A 209 17.73 -2.49 -28.44
N ARG A 210 17.26 -1.24 -28.39
CA ARG A 210 17.85 -0.15 -27.61
C ARG A 210 16.75 0.69 -26.96
N LEU A 211 16.91 0.98 -25.68
CA LEU A 211 16.02 1.88 -24.95
C LEU A 211 16.37 3.34 -25.30
N GLU A 212 15.37 4.12 -25.63
CA GLU A 212 15.45 5.58 -25.75
C GLU A 212 14.50 6.23 -24.76
N LEU A 213 15.00 7.19 -23.95
CA LEU A 213 14.19 8.05 -23.09
C LEU A 213 14.28 9.50 -23.59
N PHE A 214 13.15 10.14 -23.78
CA PHE A 214 13.06 11.53 -24.30
C PHE A 214 13.88 11.76 -25.56
N GLY A 215 13.99 10.73 -26.43
CA GLY A 215 14.77 10.79 -27.68
C GLY A 215 16.27 10.51 -27.52
N VAL A 216 16.76 10.32 -26.30
CA VAL A 216 18.17 9.96 -26.02
C VAL A 216 18.31 8.45 -25.95
N ARG A 217 19.24 7.88 -26.73
CA ARG A 217 19.58 6.45 -26.69
C ARG A 217 20.41 6.17 -25.46
N LEU A 218 19.93 5.23 -24.60
CA LEU A 218 20.58 4.93 -23.33
C LEU A 218 21.37 3.63 -23.41
N MET A 219 20.69 2.48 -23.45
CA MET A 219 21.34 1.19 -23.30
C MET A 219 20.79 0.16 -24.30
N PRO A 220 21.60 -0.85 -24.71
CA PRO A 220 21.10 -2.00 -25.43
C PRO A 220 20.27 -2.90 -24.50
N LEU A 221 19.24 -3.53 -25.04
CA LEU A 221 18.37 -4.49 -24.37
C LEU A 221 18.46 -5.86 -25.09
N PRO A 222 19.53 -6.61 -24.87
CA PRO A 222 19.72 -7.88 -25.57
C PRO A 222 18.67 -8.91 -25.14
N GLY A 223 18.12 -9.66 -26.11
CA GLY A 223 17.14 -10.71 -25.83
C GLY A 223 15.75 -10.23 -25.36
N LEU A 224 15.42 -8.95 -25.58
CA LEU A 224 14.12 -8.42 -25.20
C LEU A 224 12.99 -9.16 -25.92
N VAL A 225 12.04 -9.63 -25.13
CA VAL A 225 10.76 -10.19 -25.59
C VAL A 225 9.66 -9.54 -24.77
N ILE A 226 8.52 -9.23 -25.35
CA ILE A 226 7.32 -8.78 -24.66
C ILE A 226 6.13 -9.68 -25.04
N THR A 227 5.10 -9.77 -24.18
CA THR A 227 3.83 -10.44 -24.52
C THR A 227 2.80 -9.40 -24.98
N THR A 228 1.89 -9.85 -25.84
CA THR A 228 0.78 -9.03 -26.31
C THR A 228 -0.51 -9.25 -25.50
N ASP A 229 -0.49 -10.22 -24.57
CA ASP A 229 -1.61 -10.56 -23.69
C ASP A 229 -1.46 -10.00 -22.26
N GLY A 230 -0.51 -9.09 -22.04
CA GLY A 230 -0.25 -8.46 -20.74
C GLY A 230 0.37 -9.38 -19.69
N ARG A 231 0.73 -10.63 -20.04
CA ARG A 231 1.37 -11.55 -19.10
C ARG A 231 2.84 -11.17 -18.89
N ALA A 232 3.30 -11.25 -17.66
CA ALA A 232 4.72 -11.03 -17.35
C ALA A 232 5.60 -12.09 -18.00
N ILE A 233 6.71 -11.66 -18.58
CA ILE A 233 7.73 -12.55 -19.19
C ILE A 233 8.95 -12.64 -18.29
N SER A 234 9.58 -13.82 -18.29
CA SER A 234 10.88 -14.01 -17.66
C SER A 234 11.98 -13.24 -18.39
N GLY A 235 12.85 -12.58 -17.64
CA GLY A 235 13.96 -11.81 -18.20
C GLY A 235 14.61 -10.87 -17.19
N LEU A 236 15.64 -10.16 -17.62
CA LEU A 236 16.27 -9.09 -16.85
C LEU A 236 15.31 -7.90 -16.75
N LEU A 237 15.25 -7.29 -15.57
CA LEU A 237 14.50 -6.06 -15.32
C LEU A 237 15.36 -4.83 -15.67
N ILE A 238 14.87 -3.66 -15.34
CA ILE A 238 15.63 -2.42 -15.50
C ILE A 238 16.58 -2.30 -14.32
N PRO A 239 17.90 -2.13 -14.56
CA PRO A 239 18.87 -1.98 -13.47
C PRO A 239 18.61 -0.69 -12.67
N ASP A 240 18.81 -0.78 -11.36
CA ASP A 240 18.74 0.35 -10.45
C ASP A 240 20.17 0.81 -10.08
N VAL A 241 20.35 2.13 -10.00
CA VAL A 241 21.64 2.75 -9.67
C VAL A 241 21.47 3.64 -8.44
N ARG A 242 22.32 3.38 -7.45
CA ARG A 242 22.36 4.15 -6.20
C ARG A 242 23.80 4.53 -5.84
N LEU A 243 23.99 5.71 -5.32
CA LEU A 243 25.25 6.16 -4.74
C LEU A 243 25.03 6.49 -3.26
N SER A 244 25.71 5.81 -2.37
CA SER A 244 25.58 6.02 -0.91
C SER A 244 26.94 6.16 -0.21
N ALA A 245 26.93 6.83 0.95
CA ALA A 245 28.12 6.95 1.78
C ALA A 245 28.61 5.58 2.28
N SER A 246 27.69 4.69 2.64
CA SER A 246 27.99 3.38 3.21
C SER A 246 28.51 2.36 2.18
N ASN A 247 27.92 2.28 1.00
CA ASN A 247 28.19 1.22 0.03
C ASN A 247 28.91 1.72 -1.24
N GLY A 248 29.08 3.03 -1.40
CA GLY A 248 29.61 3.65 -2.63
C GLY A 248 28.59 3.62 -3.75
N ILE A 249 29.05 3.38 -4.96
CA ILE A 249 28.18 3.14 -6.12
C ILE A 249 27.62 1.73 -6.00
N GLU A 250 26.32 1.60 -6.10
CA GLU A 250 25.56 0.37 -6.13
C GLU A 250 24.89 0.25 -7.50
N LEU A 251 25.11 -0.88 -8.14
CA LEU A 251 24.39 -1.31 -9.32
C LEU A 251 23.65 -2.59 -8.96
N SER A 252 22.35 -2.61 -9.16
CA SER A 252 21.54 -3.82 -8.95
C SER A 252 20.69 -4.11 -10.16
N ASP A 253 20.57 -5.40 -10.48
CA ASP A 253 19.71 -5.88 -11.55
C ASP A 253 19.05 -7.18 -11.13
N ALA A 254 17.80 -7.35 -11.53
CA ALA A 254 16.97 -8.49 -11.17
C ALA A 254 16.63 -9.33 -12.39
N TYR A 255 16.88 -10.62 -12.30
CA TYR A 255 16.31 -11.59 -13.23
C TYR A 255 14.98 -12.09 -12.68
N TYR A 256 13.92 -11.78 -13.40
CA TYR A 256 12.57 -12.23 -13.10
C TYR A 256 12.28 -13.53 -13.86
N GLN A 257 11.78 -14.54 -13.18
CA GLN A 257 11.36 -15.81 -13.74
C GLN A 257 9.90 -16.08 -13.40
N ARG A 258 9.03 -16.09 -14.39
CA ARG A 258 7.67 -16.58 -14.26
C ARG A 258 7.69 -18.11 -14.22
N LEU A 259 7.27 -18.69 -13.12
CA LEU A 259 7.19 -20.14 -12.95
C LEU A 259 5.86 -20.71 -13.42
N ALA A 260 4.78 -19.95 -13.16
CA ALA A 260 3.40 -20.24 -13.58
C ALA A 260 2.58 -18.94 -13.60
N ASP A 261 1.32 -19.02 -13.98
CA ASP A 261 0.42 -17.83 -13.99
C ASP A 261 0.23 -17.20 -12.59
N ASN A 262 0.41 -18.01 -11.56
CA ASN A 262 0.16 -17.65 -10.17
C ASN A 262 1.43 -17.70 -9.29
N ARG A 263 2.61 -17.85 -9.85
CA ARG A 263 3.87 -17.87 -9.08
C ARG A 263 5.08 -17.44 -9.90
N ASP A 264 5.95 -16.72 -9.24
CA ASP A 264 7.17 -16.18 -9.84
C ASP A 264 8.32 -16.14 -8.81
N ILE A 265 9.51 -15.96 -9.34
CA ILE A 265 10.72 -15.70 -8.57
C ILE A 265 11.51 -14.57 -9.23
N ALA A 266 12.01 -13.65 -8.43
CA ALA A 266 12.96 -12.61 -8.85
C ALA A 266 14.26 -12.78 -8.07
N VAL A 267 15.37 -12.86 -8.78
CA VAL A 267 16.71 -12.94 -8.18
C VAL A 267 17.46 -11.68 -8.54
N THR A 268 17.87 -10.90 -7.54
CA THR A 268 18.56 -9.62 -7.73
C THR A 268 20.01 -9.75 -7.29
N GLY A 269 20.93 -9.40 -8.17
CA GLY A 269 22.34 -9.21 -7.87
C GLY A 269 22.63 -7.74 -7.53
N TYR A 270 23.44 -7.50 -6.51
CA TYR A 270 23.90 -6.18 -6.10
C TYR A 270 25.42 -6.14 -6.13
N VAL A 271 25.98 -5.16 -6.80
CA VAL A 271 27.41 -4.90 -6.86
C VAL A 271 27.69 -3.52 -6.26
N TYR A 272 28.66 -3.46 -5.37
CA TYR A 272 29.03 -2.26 -4.61
C TYR A 272 30.50 -1.93 -4.82
N THR A 273 30.84 -0.65 -4.80
CA THR A 273 32.27 -0.24 -4.85
C THR A 273 32.94 -0.25 -3.48
N LYS A 274 32.18 -0.18 -2.38
CA LYS A 274 32.69 -0.17 -1.00
C LYS A 274 32.22 -1.34 -0.13
N ALA A 275 31.56 -2.32 -0.72
CA ALA A 275 31.10 -3.53 -0.04
C ALA A 275 31.21 -4.74 -0.96
N LEU A 276 31.21 -5.94 -0.39
CA LEU A 276 31.12 -7.17 -1.17
C LEU A 276 29.72 -7.31 -1.81
N PRO A 277 29.64 -8.04 -2.92
CA PRO A 277 28.36 -8.27 -3.60
C PRO A 277 27.31 -8.92 -2.70
N MET A 278 26.07 -8.60 -2.94
CA MET A 278 24.90 -9.17 -2.24
C MET A 278 23.97 -9.80 -3.28
N ILE A 279 23.27 -10.84 -2.89
CA ILE A 279 22.20 -11.45 -3.69
C ILE A 279 20.92 -11.41 -2.87
N SER A 280 19.78 -11.18 -3.54
CA SER A 280 18.47 -11.43 -2.97
C SER A 280 17.63 -12.29 -3.89
N ALA A 281 16.73 -13.07 -3.31
CA ALA A 281 15.74 -13.84 -4.04
C ALA A 281 14.36 -13.60 -3.42
N GLN A 282 13.38 -13.28 -4.24
CA GLN A 282 12.00 -13.11 -3.84
C GLN A 282 11.12 -14.10 -4.61
N TYR A 283 10.45 -14.98 -3.89
CA TYR A 283 9.44 -15.88 -4.43
C TYR A 283 8.06 -15.41 -4.03
N ARG A 284 7.12 -15.36 -4.97
CA ARG A 284 5.72 -15.01 -4.73
C ARG A 284 4.81 -16.07 -5.30
N ALA A 285 3.74 -16.37 -4.59
CA ALA A 285 2.74 -17.31 -5.05
C ALA A 285 1.33 -16.86 -4.63
N LEU A 286 0.40 -17.02 -5.57
CA LEU A 286 -1.03 -16.87 -5.36
C LEU A 286 -1.66 -18.26 -5.48
N THR A 287 -2.39 -18.68 -4.45
CA THR A 287 -3.14 -19.94 -4.41
C THR A 287 -4.64 -19.64 -4.40
N THR A 288 -5.46 -20.66 -4.55
CA THR A 288 -6.92 -20.50 -4.42
C THR A 288 -7.35 -20.05 -3.02
N ALA A 289 -6.54 -20.36 -2.00
CA ALA A 289 -6.82 -19.98 -0.61
C ALA A 289 -6.17 -18.65 -0.20
N GLY A 290 -5.14 -18.15 -0.92
CA GLY A 290 -4.45 -16.93 -0.50
C GLY A 290 -3.12 -16.70 -1.20
N ALA A 291 -2.39 -15.68 -0.73
CA ALA A 291 -1.11 -15.29 -1.29
C ALA A 291 0.00 -15.33 -0.24
N TYR A 292 1.21 -15.65 -0.67
CA TYR A 292 2.40 -15.58 0.16
C TYR A 292 3.63 -15.17 -0.65
N GLN A 293 4.60 -14.61 0.07
CA GLN A 293 5.92 -14.30 -0.48
C GLN A 293 7.01 -14.69 0.50
N VAL A 294 8.16 -15.04 -0.06
CA VAL A 294 9.39 -15.33 0.69
C VAL A 294 10.52 -14.55 0.05
N THR A 295 11.27 -13.78 0.85
CA THR A 295 12.40 -12.98 0.37
C THR A 295 13.63 -13.27 1.24
N GLY A 296 14.74 -13.55 0.61
CA GLY A 296 16.02 -13.74 1.27
C GLY A 296 17.08 -12.79 0.72
N TYR A 297 17.95 -12.30 1.59
CA TYR A 297 19.15 -11.52 1.24
C TYR A 297 20.37 -12.19 1.81
N ALA A 298 21.46 -12.23 1.06
CA ALA A 298 22.69 -12.87 1.49
C ALA A 298 23.92 -12.13 0.97
N THR A 299 24.91 -11.93 1.85
CA THR A 299 26.23 -11.37 1.51
C THR A 299 27.28 -11.86 2.51
N ARG A 300 28.55 -11.57 2.23
CA ARG A 300 29.64 -11.72 3.20
C ARG A 300 30.21 -10.35 3.53
N SER A 301 30.27 -10.02 4.79
CA SER A 301 30.87 -8.75 5.25
C SER A 301 31.14 -8.81 6.76
N LYS A 302 31.75 -7.77 7.33
CA LYS A 302 31.94 -7.67 8.77
C LYS A 302 30.61 -7.67 9.48
N ARG A 303 30.45 -8.55 10.48
CA ARG A 303 29.20 -8.75 11.24
C ARG A 303 29.20 -7.94 12.52
N ILE A 304 28.05 -7.35 12.86
CA ILE A 304 27.79 -6.73 14.15
C ILE A 304 26.66 -7.52 14.83
N SER A 305 26.94 -8.07 16.01
CA SER A 305 25.97 -8.88 16.76
C SER A 305 24.70 -8.09 17.11
N VAL A 306 23.54 -8.74 17.07
CA VAL A 306 22.28 -8.15 17.57
C VAL A 306 22.33 -7.90 19.09
N ALA A 307 23.12 -8.65 19.84
CA ALA A 307 23.34 -8.44 21.27
C ALA A 307 24.16 -7.20 21.60
N GLY A 308 24.87 -6.62 20.63
CA GLY A 308 25.65 -5.41 20.78
C GLY A 308 27.14 -5.62 21.04
N ASP A 309 27.56 -6.86 21.21
CA ASP A 309 28.98 -7.16 21.39
C ASP A 309 29.72 -6.89 20.09
N ALA A 310 30.87 -6.24 20.20
CA ALA A 310 31.78 -6.06 19.08
C ALA A 310 32.29 -7.44 18.68
N THR A 311 31.62 -8.09 17.72
CA THR A 311 32.15 -9.29 17.10
C THR A 311 33.38 -8.90 16.32
N GLY A 312 34.42 -9.72 16.40
CA GLY A 312 35.71 -9.48 15.76
C GLY A 312 35.55 -9.06 14.29
N GLN A 313 36.54 -8.37 13.78
CA GLN A 313 36.55 -7.81 12.43
C GLN A 313 36.51 -8.87 11.30
N GLN A 314 36.22 -10.12 11.59
CA GLN A 314 36.18 -11.19 10.60
C GLN A 314 34.95 -11.02 9.70
N THR A 315 35.20 -11.28 8.41
CA THR A 315 34.13 -11.32 7.39
C THR A 315 33.32 -12.59 7.56
N ASP A 316 32.04 -12.46 7.79
CA ASP A 316 31.11 -13.56 8.03
C ASP A 316 29.89 -13.45 7.11
N PHE A 317 29.08 -14.49 7.11
CA PHE A 317 27.78 -14.48 6.43
C PHE A 317 26.82 -13.50 7.11
N ARG A 318 26.23 -12.63 6.29
CA ARG A 318 25.17 -11.71 6.71
C ARG A 318 23.95 -11.86 5.82
N GLY A 319 22.76 -11.79 6.39
CA GLY A 319 21.54 -11.94 5.63
C GLY A 319 20.31 -11.49 6.36
N TYR A 320 19.22 -11.49 5.62
CA TYR A 320 17.89 -11.20 6.11
C TYR A 320 16.91 -12.14 5.43
N PHE A 321 16.03 -12.73 6.24
CA PHE A 321 14.93 -13.56 5.78
C PHE A 321 13.61 -12.87 6.12
N PHE A 322 12.73 -12.79 5.15
CA PHE A 322 11.39 -12.28 5.28
C PHE A 322 10.41 -13.18 4.55
N ALA A 323 9.39 -13.64 5.26
CA ALA A 323 8.26 -14.35 4.67
C ALA A 323 6.96 -13.77 5.23
N ASN A 324 5.93 -13.65 4.41
CA ASN A 324 4.59 -13.33 4.85
C ASN A 324 3.55 -13.96 3.95
N GLY A 325 2.37 -14.24 4.51
CA GLY A 325 1.25 -14.79 3.76
C GLY A 325 -0.06 -14.63 4.51
N LYS A 326 -1.13 -14.62 3.72
CA LYS A 326 -2.51 -14.64 4.24
C LYS A 326 -3.32 -15.65 3.42
N PHE A 327 -4.01 -16.55 4.14
CA PHE A 327 -4.81 -17.61 3.56
C PHE A 327 -6.22 -17.57 4.13
N GLN A 328 -7.21 -17.56 3.26
CA GLN A 328 -8.63 -17.70 3.59
C GLN A 328 -9.01 -19.18 3.40
N LEU A 329 -9.09 -19.94 4.48
CA LEU A 329 -9.36 -21.38 4.44
C LEU A 329 -10.85 -21.68 4.18
N SER A 330 -11.71 -20.79 4.68
CA SER A 330 -13.16 -20.85 4.49
C SER A 330 -13.72 -19.42 4.64
N PRO A 331 -15.01 -19.15 4.40
CA PRO A 331 -15.61 -17.83 4.63
C PRO A 331 -15.37 -17.28 6.04
N HIS A 332 -15.18 -18.14 7.03
CA HIS A 332 -15.02 -17.77 8.43
C HIS A 332 -13.59 -17.88 8.97
N TRP A 333 -12.73 -18.66 8.35
CA TRP A 333 -11.39 -18.94 8.86
C TRP A 333 -10.30 -18.36 7.97
N SER A 334 -9.38 -17.61 8.58
CA SER A 334 -8.18 -17.12 7.92
C SER A 334 -6.92 -17.41 8.75
N ILE A 335 -5.79 -17.55 8.06
CA ILE A 335 -4.46 -17.65 8.66
C ILE A 335 -3.60 -16.54 8.09
N THR A 336 -2.98 -15.76 8.96
CA THR A 336 -1.99 -14.74 8.59
C THR A 336 -0.66 -15.09 9.26
N GLY A 337 0.43 -15.09 8.51
CA GLY A 337 1.75 -15.39 9.05
C GLY A 337 2.81 -14.45 8.51
N SER A 338 3.81 -14.15 9.32
CA SER A 338 5.04 -13.49 8.90
C SER A 338 6.23 -14.00 9.69
N ALA A 339 7.38 -14.12 9.02
CA ALA A 339 8.66 -14.44 9.63
C ALA A 339 9.69 -13.39 9.19
N ARG A 340 10.42 -12.82 10.14
CA ARG A 340 11.40 -11.75 9.90
C ARG A 340 12.62 -12.00 10.79
N ILE A 341 13.75 -12.32 10.18
CA ILE A 341 14.99 -12.64 10.89
C ILE A 341 16.18 -12.01 10.18
N ALA A 342 16.98 -11.26 10.89
CA ALA A 342 18.24 -10.69 10.42
C ALA A 342 19.43 -11.33 11.12
N SER A 343 20.54 -11.47 10.43
CA SER A 343 21.78 -12.01 10.99
C SER A 343 22.41 -11.12 12.07
N ASP A 344 22.18 -9.82 11.96
CA ASP A 344 22.73 -8.82 12.85
C ASP A 344 21.86 -7.55 12.87
N ARG A 345 22.14 -6.64 13.81
CA ARG A 345 21.30 -5.46 14.08
C ARG A 345 21.43 -4.36 13.05
N THR A 346 22.49 -4.34 12.22
CA THR A 346 22.73 -3.24 11.29
C THR A 346 22.52 -3.61 9.83
N PHE A 347 22.35 -4.90 9.51
CA PHE A 347 22.21 -5.41 8.14
C PHE A 347 21.18 -4.64 7.33
N LEU A 348 19.96 -4.52 7.87
CA LEU A 348 18.85 -3.85 7.18
C LEU A 348 19.12 -2.38 6.88
N ARG A 349 19.74 -1.68 7.84
CA ARG A 349 20.10 -0.26 7.69
C ARG A 349 21.31 -0.06 6.79
N ARG A 350 22.30 -0.94 6.88
CA ARG A 350 23.53 -0.90 6.05
C ARG A 350 23.19 -0.97 4.56
N TYR A 351 22.30 -1.89 4.18
CA TYR A 351 21.92 -2.13 2.79
C TYR A 351 20.63 -1.40 2.39
N ASP A 352 20.09 -0.53 3.28
CA ASP A 352 18.88 0.27 3.06
C ASP A 352 17.63 -0.56 2.69
N ILE A 353 17.53 -1.77 3.28
CA ILE A 353 16.42 -2.70 3.07
C ILE A 353 15.20 -2.29 3.91
N SER A 354 15.42 -2.02 5.21
CA SER A 354 14.42 -1.52 6.15
C SER A 354 15.08 -0.70 7.27
N ARG A 355 14.29 0.14 7.92
CA ARG A 355 14.69 0.93 9.07
C ARG A 355 14.08 0.46 10.37
N ASP A 356 13.39 -0.66 10.33
CA ASP A 356 12.80 -1.26 11.52
C ASP A 356 13.90 -1.54 12.55
N ASP A 357 13.61 -1.25 13.79
CA ASP A 357 14.47 -1.50 14.94
C ASP A 357 14.05 -2.76 15.72
N ARG A 358 12.89 -3.33 15.39
CA ARG A 358 12.38 -4.58 15.89
C ARG A 358 11.72 -5.39 14.76
N LEU A 359 12.05 -6.65 14.66
CA LEU A 359 11.53 -7.56 13.66
C LEU A 359 10.56 -8.54 14.34
N ARG A 360 9.26 -8.33 14.11
CA ARG A 360 8.23 -9.20 14.65
C ARG A 360 7.89 -10.31 13.66
N SER A 361 8.07 -11.55 14.09
CA SER A 361 7.53 -12.75 13.45
C SER A 361 6.23 -13.14 14.13
N MET A 362 5.21 -13.52 13.40
CA MET A 362 3.90 -13.84 13.96
C MET A 362 3.16 -14.89 13.13
N ILE A 363 2.28 -15.60 13.79
CA ILE A 363 1.22 -16.41 13.20
C ILE A 363 -0.08 -16.05 13.90
N ASP A 364 -1.17 -15.94 13.16
CA ASP A 364 -2.50 -15.67 13.69
C ASP A 364 -3.54 -16.48 12.90
N VAL A 365 -4.29 -17.27 13.60
CA VAL A 365 -5.42 -18.05 13.10
C VAL A 365 -6.69 -17.40 13.60
N GLU A 366 -7.44 -16.81 12.69
CA GLU A 366 -8.66 -16.09 13.00
C GLU A 366 -9.90 -16.83 12.51
N ARG A 367 -10.92 -16.78 13.33
CA ARG A 367 -12.29 -17.14 12.96
C ARG A 367 -13.21 -15.96 13.19
N MET A 368 -13.96 -15.57 12.19
CA MET A 368 -14.92 -14.48 12.25
C MET A 368 -16.30 -14.95 11.77
N ASP A 369 -17.28 -14.82 12.63
CA ASP A 369 -18.70 -15.02 12.34
C ASP A 369 -19.47 -13.72 12.63
N ASP A 370 -20.75 -13.67 12.33
CA ASP A 370 -21.60 -12.50 12.53
C ASP A 370 -21.56 -11.97 13.98
N ASN A 371 -21.52 -12.87 14.95
CA ASN A 371 -21.59 -12.56 16.38
C ASN A 371 -20.42 -13.10 17.21
N SER A 372 -19.41 -13.70 16.60
CA SER A 372 -18.24 -14.24 17.32
C SER A 372 -16.94 -13.99 16.58
N TYR A 373 -15.90 -13.81 17.36
CA TYR A 373 -14.51 -13.65 16.92
C TYR A 373 -13.61 -14.55 17.75
N LEU A 374 -12.70 -15.26 17.13
CA LEU A 374 -11.63 -16.02 17.78
C LEU A 374 -10.32 -15.71 17.04
N SER A 375 -9.31 -15.32 17.79
CA SER A 375 -7.90 -15.27 17.35
C SER A 375 -7.07 -16.17 18.23
N ILE A 376 -6.24 -17.00 17.60
CA ILE A 376 -5.21 -17.81 18.25
C ILE A 376 -3.90 -17.41 17.59
N ALA A 377 -3.10 -16.64 18.30
CA ALA A 377 -1.90 -16.03 17.77
C ALA A 377 -0.65 -16.40 18.56
N GLY A 378 0.49 -16.25 17.92
CA GLY A 378 1.79 -16.28 18.57
C GLY A 378 2.75 -15.33 17.86
N TRP A 379 3.66 -14.72 18.61
CA TRP A 379 4.66 -13.85 18.05
C TRP A 379 5.98 -13.87 18.83
N ALA A 380 7.04 -13.66 18.10
CA ALA A 380 8.39 -13.46 18.62
C ALA A 380 9.00 -12.21 17.96
N THR A 381 9.80 -11.50 18.72
CA THR A 381 10.46 -10.29 18.23
C THR A 381 11.98 -10.45 18.30
N GLN A 382 12.67 -10.08 17.24
CA GLN A 382 14.11 -9.86 17.25
C GLN A 382 14.37 -8.38 17.39
N THR A 383 15.13 -7.96 18.40
CA THR A 383 15.53 -6.55 18.56
C THR A 383 16.78 -6.23 17.75
N LEU A 384 16.75 -5.05 17.10
CA LEU A 384 17.91 -4.47 16.44
C LEU A 384 18.39 -3.20 17.18
N ARG A 385 17.79 -2.88 18.33
CA ARG A 385 18.12 -1.71 19.16
C ARG A 385 19.45 -1.88 19.89
N VAL A 386 20.21 -0.79 19.93
CA VAL A 386 21.43 -0.74 20.76
C VAL A 386 21.02 -0.68 22.23
N GLY A 387 21.70 -1.47 23.08
CA GLY A 387 21.43 -1.51 24.52
C GLY A 387 20.28 -2.42 24.95
N GLU A 388 19.47 -2.96 24.02
CA GLU A 388 18.42 -3.93 24.32
C GLU A 388 18.94 -5.36 24.07
N GLY A 389 18.96 -6.20 25.09
CA GLY A 389 19.37 -7.60 24.98
C GLY A 389 18.30 -8.44 24.28
N GLN A 390 18.70 -9.37 23.40
CA GLN A 390 17.74 -10.27 22.75
C GLN A 390 16.95 -11.11 23.75
N GLY A 391 17.57 -11.52 24.84
CA GLY A 391 16.91 -12.31 25.87
C GLY A 391 15.81 -11.59 26.65
N GLN A 392 15.82 -10.25 26.64
CA GLN A 392 14.82 -9.40 27.30
C GLN A 392 13.55 -9.19 26.46
N VAL A 393 13.62 -9.50 25.16
CA VAL A 393 12.48 -9.28 24.25
C VAL A 393 11.50 -10.44 24.36
N PRO A 394 10.20 -10.18 24.55
CA PRO A 394 9.22 -11.22 24.82
C PRO A 394 8.93 -12.09 23.59
N ILE A 395 8.68 -13.38 23.87
CA ILE A 395 8.02 -14.34 22.99
C ILE A 395 6.64 -14.58 23.58
N ALA A 396 5.58 -14.34 22.84
CA ALA A 396 4.20 -14.56 23.27
C ALA A 396 3.58 -15.72 22.51
N LEU A 397 3.26 -16.80 23.22
CA LEU A 397 2.65 -18.00 22.62
C LEU A 397 2.07 -18.90 23.73
N PRO A 398 0.77 -19.25 23.73
CA PRO A 398 -0.26 -18.69 22.86
C PRO A 398 -0.80 -17.32 23.33
N VAL A 399 -1.34 -16.58 22.38
CA VAL A 399 -2.18 -15.42 22.64
C VAL A 399 -3.56 -15.75 22.09
N ILE A 400 -4.58 -15.82 22.95
CA ILE A 400 -5.93 -16.19 22.55
C ILE A 400 -6.88 -15.05 22.89
N ASP A 401 -7.74 -14.66 21.96
CA ASP A 401 -8.84 -13.73 22.20
C ASP A 401 -10.13 -14.31 21.58
N TYR A 402 -11.08 -14.64 22.41
CA TYR A 402 -12.41 -15.09 22.01
C TYR A 402 -13.44 -14.10 22.48
N ARG A 403 -14.31 -13.66 21.57
CA ARG A 403 -15.43 -12.77 21.86
C ARG A 403 -16.70 -13.30 21.24
N ARG A 404 -17.79 -13.21 21.99
CA ARG A 404 -19.12 -13.52 21.50
C ARG A 404 -20.13 -12.46 21.95
N ARG A 405 -20.92 -12.00 21.01
CA ARG A 405 -21.89 -10.95 21.21
C ARG A 405 -23.30 -11.51 21.08
N PHE A 406 -24.17 -11.17 22.04
CA PHE A 406 -25.57 -11.48 22.05
C PHE A 406 -26.34 -10.18 21.92
N THR A 407 -27.18 -10.09 20.91
CA THR A 407 -28.11 -8.98 20.68
C THR A 407 -29.48 -9.35 21.23
N ASP A 408 -30.18 -8.35 21.82
CA ASP A 408 -31.52 -8.51 22.40
C ASP A 408 -31.67 -9.64 23.44
N PRO A 409 -30.79 -9.71 24.46
CA PRO A 409 -30.99 -10.62 25.58
C PRO A 409 -32.27 -10.26 26.32
N VAL A 410 -32.76 -11.17 27.18
CA VAL A 410 -33.99 -10.97 28.00
C VAL A 410 -33.98 -9.64 28.78
N VAL A 411 -32.81 -9.16 29.18
CA VAL A 411 -32.61 -7.88 29.90
C VAL A 411 -32.55 -6.65 28.97
N GLY A 412 -32.64 -6.85 27.66
CA GLY A 412 -32.43 -5.82 26.65
C GLY A 412 -30.95 -5.43 26.49
N GLY A 413 -30.64 -4.67 25.45
CA GLY A 413 -29.29 -4.20 25.15
C GLY A 413 -28.44 -5.24 24.44
N LYS A 414 -27.13 -5.26 24.72
CA LYS A 414 -26.13 -6.20 24.15
C LYS A 414 -25.31 -6.80 25.26
N ILE A 415 -25.04 -8.09 25.20
CA ILE A 415 -24.08 -8.77 26.07
C ILE A 415 -22.90 -9.22 25.21
N GLU A 416 -21.68 -8.91 25.66
CA GLU A 416 -20.43 -9.40 25.07
C GLU A 416 -19.70 -10.26 26.12
N LEU A 417 -19.44 -11.50 25.75
CA LEU A 417 -18.56 -12.39 26.51
C LEU A 417 -17.18 -12.36 25.86
N GLN A 418 -16.14 -12.22 26.69
CA GLN A 418 -14.76 -12.29 26.23
C GLN A 418 -13.97 -13.26 27.12
N ALA A 419 -13.18 -14.13 26.49
CA ALA A 419 -12.14 -14.91 27.12
C ALA A 419 -10.81 -14.58 26.42
N ASN A 420 -9.78 -14.32 27.20
CA ASN A 420 -8.46 -13.96 26.69
C ASN A 420 -7.38 -14.69 27.46
N SER A 421 -6.32 -15.11 26.78
CA SER A 421 -5.10 -15.58 27.42
C SER A 421 -3.87 -14.99 26.75
N LEU A 422 -2.79 -14.86 27.51
CA LEU A 422 -1.48 -14.40 27.07
C LEU A 422 -0.43 -15.19 27.86
N ALA A 423 0.46 -15.87 27.15
CA ALA A 423 1.65 -16.46 27.76
C ALA A 423 2.90 -15.81 27.12
N ILE A 424 3.68 -15.16 27.95
CA ILE A 424 4.94 -14.50 27.58
C ILE A 424 6.08 -15.24 28.28
N THR A 425 7.12 -15.53 27.51
CA THR A 425 8.40 -16.01 28.01
C THR A 425 9.57 -15.20 27.49
N ARG A 426 10.64 -15.12 28.30
CA ARG A 426 11.90 -14.44 27.97
C ARG A 426 13.07 -15.36 28.38
N THR A 427 14.17 -15.29 27.63
CA THR A 427 15.39 -16.02 28.01
C THR A 427 16.10 -15.38 29.21
N THR A 428 15.94 -14.07 29.39
CA THR A 428 16.48 -13.30 30.51
C THR A 428 15.48 -12.21 30.88
N GLY A 429 14.57 -12.50 31.80
CA GLY A 429 13.53 -11.54 32.19
C GLY A 429 12.33 -12.22 32.77
N GLN A 430 11.39 -11.44 33.25
CA GLN A 430 10.16 -11.91 33.85
C GLN A 430 9.29 -12.67 32.86
N ASP A 431 8.88 -13.88 33.21
CA ASP A 431 7.86 -14.64 32.50
C ASP A 431 6.47 -14.29 33.04
N THR A 432 5.48 -14.27 32.20
CA THR A 432 4.12 -13.90 32.60
C THR A 432 3.08 -14.70 31.82
N GLN A 433 2.17 -15.31 32.52
CA GLN A 433 1.00 -15.99 32.01
C GLN A 433 -0.26 -15.32 32.56
N ARG A 434 -1.22 -15.06 31.70
CA ARG A 434 -2.50 -14.46 32.08
C ARG A 434 -3.64 -15.17 31.38
N ALA A 435 -4.73 -15.37 32.10
CA ALA A 435 -6.02 -15.69 31.50
C ALA A 435 -7.13 -14.88 32.18
N PHE A 436 -8.13 -14.47 31.44
CA PHE A 436 -9.34 -13.87 32.02
C PHE A 436 -10.60 -14.24 31.25
N ALA A 437 -11.72 -14.16 31.95
CA ALA A 437 -13.05 -14.18 31.34
C ALA A 437 -13.85 -12.95 31.82
N SER A 438 -14.61 -12.35 30.90
CA SER A 438 -15.43 -11.19 31.20
C SER A 438 -16.79 -11.27 30.53
N ALA A 439 -17.78 -10.62 31.17
CA ALA A 439 -19.09 -10.36 30.59
C ALA A 439 -19.37 -8.86 30.70
N ARG A 440 -19.69 -8.25 29.57
CA ARG A 440 -20.05 -6.86 29.46
C ARG A 440 -21.47 -6.74 28.92
N TRP A 441 -22.29 -5.94 29.61
CA TRP A 441 -23.62 -5.57 29.18
C TRP A 441 -23.68 -4.09 28.88
N ASP A 442 -24.22 -3.73 27.72
CA ASP A 442 -24.40 -2.36 27.27
C ASP A 442 -25.87 -2.16 26.87
N MET A 443 -26.55 -1.22 27.50
CA MET A 443 -27.91 -0.83 27.15
C MET A 443 -27.95 0.64 26.75
N ARG A 444 -28.37 0.92 25.52
CA ARG A 444 -28.51 2.26 24.97
C ARG A 444 -29.99 2.64 24.86
N ARG A 445 -30.34 3.79 25.36
CA ARG A 445 -31.70 4.34 25.34
C ARG A 445 -31.69 5.81 24.91
N LEU A 446 -32.67 6.19 24.12
CA LEU A 446 -32.98 7.59 23.84
C LEU A 446 -34.10 8.07 24.76
N THR A 447 -33.86 9.18 25.43
CA THR A 447 -34.90 9.83 26.27
C THR A 447 -35.84 10.68 25.42
N LYS A 448 -36.99 11.07 25.99
CA LYS A 448 -37.91 11.96 25.30
C LYS A 448 -37.34 13.36 25.02
N LEU A 449 -36.29 13.76 25.72
CA LEU A 449 -35.56 15.03 25.52
C LEU A 449 -34.42 14.90 24.49
N GLY A 450 -34.29 13.75 23.83
CA GLY A 450 -33.23 13.51 22.83
C GLY A 450 -31.88 13.16 23.41
N GLN A 451 -31.74 12.86 24.68
CA GLN A 451 -30.52 12.43 25.31
C GLN A 451 -30.31 10.95 24.99
N GLU A 452 -29.08 10.59 24.57
CA GLU A 452 -28.61 9.23 24.45
C GLU A 452 -27.98 8.80 25.77
N VAL A 453 -28.59 7.85 26.45
CA VAL A 453 -28.09 7.27 27.71
C VAL A 453 -27.62 5.86 27.46
N THR A 454 -26.34 5.60 27.74
CA THR A 454 -25.74 4.27 27.68
C THR A 454 -25.38 3.80 29.08
N ILE A 455 -25.95 2.69 29.50
CA ILE A 455 -25.63 2.03 30.77
C ILE A 455 -24.74 0.84 30.43
N THR A 456 -23.59 0.74 31.09
CA THR A 456 -22.64 -0.35 30.92
C THR A 456 -22.41 -1.04 32.26
N ALA A 457 -22.44 -2.36 32.28
CA ALA A 457 -21.98 -3.18 33.39
C ALA A 457 -20.93 -4.17 32.88
N LEU A 458 -19.85 -4.32 33.60
CA LEU A 458 -18.74 -5.23 33.28
C LEU A 458 -18.38 -6.03 34.52
N VAL A 459 -18.27 -7.34 34.35
CA VAL A 459 -17.66 -8.25 35.35
C VAL A 459 -16.52 -9.00 34.69
N ARG A 460 -15.41 -9.21 35.41
CA ARG A 460 -14.24 -9.90 34.89
C ARG A 460 -13.51 -10.60 36.03
N GLY A 461 -13.01 -11.80 35.74
CA GLY A 461 -12.12 -12.55 36.61
C GLY A 461 -10.80 -12.85 35.91
N ASP A 462 -9.68 -12.51 36.54
CA ASP A 462 -8.32 -12.71 36.05
C ASP A 462 -7.56 -13.71 36.89
N ILE A 463 -6.70 -14.50 36.26
CA ILE A 463 -5.68 -15.32 36.87
C ILE A 463 -4.33 -15.06 36.21
N TYR A 464 -3.28 -14.93 37.00
CA TYR A 464 -1.92 -14.66 36.55
C TYR A 464 -0.96 -15.67 37.21
N HIS A 465 0.10 -15.99 36.49
CA HIS A 465 1.30 -16.62 37.02
C HIS A 465 2.52 -15.86 36.50
N SER A 466 3.50 -15.58 37.35
CA SER A 466 4.74 -14.93 36.93
C SER A 466 5.93 -15.39 37.76
N ASP A 467 7.08 -15.46 37.07
CA ASP A 467 8.37 -15.84 37.63
C ASP A 467 9.43 -14.79 37.29
N GLU A 468 10.55 -14.78 38.01
CA GLU A 468 11.69 -13.89 37.81
C GLU A 468 11.30 -12.40 37.80
N ASN A 469 10.31 -12.01 38.61
CA ASN A 469 9.74 -10.65 38.64
C ASN A 469 10.78 -9.56 38.95
N GLU A 470 11.83 -9.90 39.74
CA GLU A 470 12.92 -9.00 40.11
C GLU A 470 13.77 -8.56 38.89
N LEU A 471 13.78 -9.32 37.80
CA LEU A 471 14.49 -8.95 36.58
C LEU A 471 13.81 -7.82 35.82
N THR A 472 12.55 -7.49 36.13
CA THR A 472 11.88 -6.30 35.63
C THR A 472 12.40 -5.06 36.36
N THR A 473 13.05 -4.11 35.69
CA THR A 473 13.69 -2.94 36.27
C THR A 473 12.71 -2.02 36.96
N THR A 474 11.55 -1.77 36.36
CA THR A 474 10.52 -0.86 36.90
C THR A 474 9.61 -1.58 37.90
N ALA A 475 9.73 -1.23 39.19
CA ALA A 475 9.07 -1.91 40.28
C ALA A 475 7.55 -2.02 40.15
N ILE A 476 6.87 -0.98 39.65
CA ILE A 476 5.40 -0.97 39.49
C ILE A 476 4.90 -1.95 38.41
N TYR A 477 5.78 -2.50 37.56
CA TYR A 477 5.42 -3.45 36.54
C TYR A 477 5.60 -4.91 36.96
N ARG A 478 6.36 -5.17 38.03
CA ARG A 478 6.75 -6.51 38.45
C ARG A 478 5.59 -7.42 38.84
N GLY A 479 4.62 -6.89 39.61
CA GLY A 479 3.64 -7.72 40.28
C GLY A 479 4.27 -8.53 41.42
N LYS A 480 3.53 -9.50 41.97
CA LYS A 480 4.01 -10.50 42.96
C LYS A 480 4.27 -11.83 42.24
N PRO A 481 5.37 -12.53 42.53
CA PRO A 481 5.67 -13.80 41.91
C PRO A 481 4.64 -14.88 42.29
N GLY A 482 4.56 -15.92 41.46
CA GLY A 482 3.63 -17.05 41.62
C GLY A 482 2.21 -16.70 41.16
N TRP A 483 1.25 -17.45 41.66
CA TRP A 483 -0.15 -17.32 41.27
C TRP A 483 -0.83 -16.12 41.94
N GLN A 484 -1.47 -15.29 41.14
CA GLN A 484 -2.27 -14.16 41.58
C GLN A 484 -3.65 -14.22 40.90
N SER A 485 -4.70 -13.82 41.61
CA SER A 485 -6.03 -13.70 41.05
C SER A 485 -6.63 -12.32 41.33
N ARG A 486 -7.49 -11.85 40.43
CA ARG A 486 -8.17 -10.57 40.60
C ARG A 486 -9.58 -10.68 40.02
N GLY A 487 -10.56 -10.21 40.78
CA GLY A 487 -11.94 -10.04 40.32
C GLY A 487 -12.29 -8.56 40.22
N LEU A 488 -13.00 -8.17 39.21
CA LEU A 488 -13.48 -6.80 39.06
C LEU A 488 -14.94 -6.76 38.64
N ALA A 489 -15.61 -5.68 39.05
CA ALA A 489 -16.90 -5.27 38.55
C ALA A 489 -16.84 -3.77 38.27
N SER A 490 -17.38 -3.31 37.14
CA SER A 490 -17.48 -1.89 36.80
C SER A 490 -18.87 -1.58 36.31
N ALA A 491 -19.39 -0.43 36.72
CA ALA A 491 -20.64 0.12 36.21
C ALA A 491 -20.40 1.52 35.66
N ALA A 492 -21.03 1.86 34.55
CA ALA A 492 -20.95 3.18 33.98
C ALA A 492 -22.30 3.67 33.44
N VAL A 493 -22.49 4.96 33.51
CA VAL A 493 -23.59 5.68 32.86
C VAL A 493 -22.97 6.79 32.01
N ASP A 494 -23.20 6.77 30.71
CA ASP A 494 -22.74 7.74 29.75
C ASP A 494 -23.95 8.46 29.12
N ILE A 495 -24.00 9.76 29.23
CA ILE A 495 -25.10 10.61 28.75
C ILE A 495 -24.53 11.57 27.71
N LYS A 496 -25.09 11.52 26.49
CA LYS A 496 -24.82 12.46 25.41
C LYS A 496 -26.09 13.20 25.05
N TRP A 497 -25.98 14.49 24.83
CA TRP A 497 -27.12 15.30 24.44
C TRP A 497 -26.84 16.04 23.13
N PRO A 498 -27.06 15.43 21.94
CA PRO A 498 -26.82 16.09 20.67
C PRO A 498 -27.86 17.20 20.41
N LEU A 499 -27.41 18.44 20.43
CA LEU A 499 -28.16 19.64 20.13
C LEU A 499 -27.84 20.09 18.71
N VAL A 500 -28.81 20.03 17.83
CA VAL A 500 -28.66 20.40 16.41
C VAL A 500 -29.14 21.83 16.19
N GLY A 501 -28.35 22.62 15.48
CA GLY A 501 -28.66 23.99 15.13
C GLY A 501 -28.05 24.45 13.82
N SER A 502 -28.43 25.62 13.36
CA SER A 502 -27.82 26.28 12.20
C SER A 502 -26.86 27.37 12.65
N PHE A 503 -25.67 27.44 12.02
CA PHE A 503 -24.66 28.44 12.28
C PHE A 503 -23.89 28.75 10.98
N LEU A 504 -23.62 30.01 10.67
CA LEU A 504 -22.86 30.43 9.49
C LEU A 504 -23.26 29.73 8.17
N ARG A 505 -24.53 29.54 7.91
CA ARG A 505 -25.09 28.82 6.75
C ARG A 505 -24.67 27.35 6.69
N GLY A 506 -24.38 26.73 7.80
CA GLY A 506 -24.10 25.33 7.98
C GLY A 506 -24.91 24.71 9.09
N THR A 507 -24.77 23.41 9.27
CA THR A 507 -25.35 22.66 10.37
C THR A 507 -24.30 22.45 11.45
N GLN A 508 -24.65 22.73 12.70
CA GLN A 508 -23.81 22.38 13.83
C GLN A 508 -24.52 21.40 14.75
N VAL A 509 -23.72 20.54 15.35
CA VAL A 509 -24.15 19.62 16.40
C VAL A 509 -23.28 19.86 17.63
N LEU A 510 -23.84 20.29 18.69
CA LEU A 510 -23.20 20.48 19.98
C LEU A 510 -23.66 19.36 20.91
N THR A 511 -22.72 18.51 21.36
CA THR A 511 -23.03 17.34 22.18
C THR A 511 -22.30 17.42 23.51
N PRO A 512 -22.91 18.05 24.55
CA PRO A 512 -22.47 17.87 25.91
C PRO A 512 -22.47 16.37 26.26
N ARG A 513 -21.40 15.91 26.91
CA ARG A 513 -21.25 14.52 27.33
C ARG A 513 -20.86 14.47 28.79
N PHE A 514 -21.50 13.59 29.54
CA PHE A 514 -21.18 13.30 30.91
C PHE A 514 -21.17 11.80 31.15
N GLN A 515 -20.16 11.32 31.88
CA GLN A 515 -20.02 9.90 32.19
C GLN A 515 -19.66 9.74 33.67
N ILE A 516 -20.27 8.77 34.32
CA ILE A 516 -19.88 8.28 35.64
C ILE A 516 -19.41 6.83 35.46
N VAL A 517 -18.25 6.50 36.01
CA VAL A 517 -17.73 5.14 36.09
C VAL A 517 -17.43 4.81 37.53
N ALA A 518 -17.90 3.66 38.01
CA ALA A 518 -17.65 3.17 39.35
C ALA A 518 -17.07 1.75 39.28
N SER A 519 -15.96 1.53 39.96
CA SER A 519 -15.30 0.23 40.13
C SER A 519 -14.81 0.12 41.57
N PRO A 520 -14.79 -1.07 42.18
CA PRO A 520 -14.16 -1.26 43.50
C PRO A 520 -12.64 -1.03 43.39
N GLN A 521 -11.99 -0.80 44.51
CA GLN A 521 -10.53 -0.80 44.57
C GLN A 521 -9.96 -2.20 44.24
N LEU A 522 -8.92 -2.20 43.40
CA LEU A 522 -8.34 -3.42 42.85
C LEU A 522 -6.88 -3.59 43.28
N ALA A 523 -6.46 -4.84 43.44
CA ALA A 523 -5.08 -5.18 43.71
C ALA A 523 -4.22 -5.10 42.40
N ASN A 524 -4.26 -3.96 41.71
CA ASN A 524 -3.59 -3.76 40.44
C ASN A 524 -2.09 -4.05 40.45
N LEU A 525 -1.40 -3.65 41.55
CA LEU A 525 0.06 -3.83 41.68
C LEU A 525 0.46 -5.26 42.07
N SER A 526 -0.49 -6.14 42.42
CA SER A 526 -0.22 -7.54 42.71
C SER A 526 0.01 -8.36 41.43
N VAL A 527 -0.54 -7.94 40.31
CA VAL A 527 -0.37 -8.65 39.04
C VAL A 527 0.73 -7.97 38.19
N PRO A 528 1.46 -8.72 37.34
CA PRO A 528 2.45 -8.15 36.45
C PRO A 528 1.80 -7.24 35.41
N ASN A 529 2.60 -6.35 34.79
CA ASN A 529 2.14 -5.41 33.76
C ASN A 529 2.97 -5.53 32.49
N GLU A 530 2.45 -6.23 31.51
CA GLU A 530 3.08 -6.44 30.21
C GLU A 530 2.53 -5.52 29.12
N ASP A 531 1.23 -5.23 29.13
CA ASP A 531 0.52 -4.59 28.03
C ASP A 531 -0.11 -3.22 28.35
N ALA A 532 -0.01 -2.77 29.61
CA ALA A 532 -0.64 -1.55 30.09
C ALA A 532 0.36 -0.54 30.69
N ARG A 533 1.59 -0.50 30.17
CA ARG A 533 2.71 0.28 30.74
C ARG A 533 2.57 1.78 30.50
N ALA A 534 2.12 2.18 29.33
CA ALA A 534 2.09 3.57 28.90
C ALA A 534 0.70 4.16 29.00
N ILE A 535 0.30 4.66 30.20
CA ILE A 535 -0.92 5.45 30.34
C ILE A 535 -0.62 6.93 30.13
N ASP A 536 -1.36 7.57 29.25
CA ASP A 536 -1.36 9.00 29.00
C ASP A 536 -2.79 9.46 28.73
N LEU A 537 -3.24 10.56 29.37
CA LEU A 537 -4.58 11.08 29.14
C LEU A 537 -4.64 11.77 27.79
N GLU A 538 -5.55 11.29 26.94
CA GLU A 538 -5.82 11.82 25.61
C GLU A 538 -7.31 12.01 25.37
N ASP A 539 -7.66 12.74 24.30
CA ASP A 539 -9.05 12.87 23.84
C ASP A 539 -9.66 11.51 23.51
N SER A 540 -8.86 10.57 22.98
CA SER A 540 -9.29 9.24 22.55
C SER A 540 -9.67 8.31 23.70
N ASN A 541 -9.04 8.44 24.88
CA ASN A 541 -9.29 7.59 26.03
C ASN A 541 -10.08 8.29 27.17
N LEU A 542 -10.40 9.57 27.04
CA LEU A 542 -11.06 10.37 28.07
C LEU A 542 -12.33 9.71 28.62
N PHE A 543 -13.18 9.17 27.75
CA PHE A 543 -14.44 8.49 28.09
C PHE A 543 -14.34 6.95 28.04
N ALA A 544 -13.13 6.38 27.98
CA ALA A 544 -12.97 4.94 28.01
C ALA A 544 -13.35 4.38 29.38
N LEU A 545 -13.95 3.19 29.42
CA LEU A 545 -14.27 2.49 30.68
C LEU A 545 -13.00 2.14 31.46
N ASN A 546 -11.94 1.77 30.75
CA ASN A 546 -10.58 1.65 31.23
C ASN A 546 -9.67 2.50 30.35
N ARG A 547 -8.89 3.41 30.91
CA ARG A 547 -7.99 4.31 30.16
C ARG A 547 -6.61 3.70 29.92
N PHE A 548 -6.26 2.62 30.62
CA PHE A 548 -5.05 1.84 30.31
C PHE A 548 -5.15 1.15 28.94
N PRO A 549 -4.06 1.08 28.17
CA PRO A 549 -4.11 0.56 26.79
C PRO A 549 -4.32 -0.95 26.70
N GLY A 550 -3.99 -1.71 27.76
CA GLY A 550 -4.07 -3.17 27.78
C GLY A 550 -5.06 -3.73 28.81
N TYR A 551 -4.79 -4.95 29.24
CA TYR A 551 -5.66 -5.68 30.17
C TYR A 551 -5.06 -5.84 31.57
N ASP A 552 -3.75 -5.59 31.75
CA ASP A 552 -3.06 -5.86 33.02
C ASP A 552 -3.37 -4.81 34.09
N ARG A 553 -3.65 -3.58 33.67
CA ARG A 553 -4.04 -2.51 34.57
C ARG A 553 -5.47 -2.07 34.27
N ILE A 554 -6.22 -1.82 35.33
CA ILE A 554 -7.61 -1.40 35.25
C ILE A 554 -7.78 -0.22 36.18
N GLU A 555 -8.38 0.84 35.64
CA GLU A 555 -8.67 2.01 36.42
C GLU A 555 -9.84 1.75 37.39
N ASP A 556 -9.57 1.88 38.66
CA ASP A 556 -10.51 1.65 39.75
C ASP A 556 -11.03 2.93 40.40
N GLY A 557 -11.90 2.78 41.40
CA GLY A 557 -12.54 3.90 42.08
C GLY A 557 -13.73 4.49 41.31
N VAL A 558 -14.18 5.66 41.76
CA VAL A 558 -15.31 6.38 41.15
C VAL A 558 -14.79 7.65 40.49
N ARG A 559 -15.19 7.85 39.23
CA ARG A 559 -14.84 9.02 38.46
C ARG A 559 -16.04 9.60 37.70
N PHE A 560 -15.98 10.91 37.51
CA PHE A 560 -16.88 11.69 36.67
C PHE A 560 -16.07 12.25 35.52
N THR A 561 -16.56 12.07 34.30
CA THR A 561 -15.93 12.63 33.10
C THR A 561 -16.94 13.50 32.38
N TYR A 562 -16.56 14.72 32.04
CA TYR A 562 -17.40 15.64 31.31
C TYR A 562 -16.66 16.23 30.14
N GLY A 563 -17.37 16.53 29.10
CA GLY A 563 -16.79 17.10 27.88
C GLY A 563 -17.84 17.60 26.92
N LEU A 564 -17.37 18.13 25.85
CA LEU A 564 -18.13 18.72 24.78
C LEU A 564 -17.60 18.28 23.45
N ASP A 565 -18.44 17.66 22.62
CA ASP A 565 -18.19 17.43 21.21
C ASP A 565 -18.94 18.48 20.39
N TRP A 566 -18.24 19.20 19.53
CA TRP A 566 -18.83 20.15 18.61
C TRP A 566 -18.46 19.77 17.18
N GLN A 567 -19.47 19.61 16.34
CA GLN A 567 -19.32 19.35 14.92
C GLN A 567 -20.00 20.46 14.14
N PHE A 568 -19.33 20.95 13.12
CA PHE A 568 -19.85 21.96 12.22
C PHE A 568 -19.61 21.53 10.78
N ASP A 569 -20.69 21.42 10.01
CA ASP A 569 -20.67 21.01 8.61
C ASP A 569 -21.35 22.09 7.75
N ARG A 570 -20.64 22.56 6.75
CA ARG A 570 -21.21 23.40 5.68
C ARG A 570 -20.56 23.00 4.35
N PRO A 571 -21.15 23.34 3.18
CA PRO A 571 -20.55 22.97 1.90
C PRO A 571 -19.06 23.31 1.81
N GLY A 572 -18.22 22.29 1.67
CA GLY A 572 -16.77 22.40 1.61
C GLY A 572 -16.03 22.49 2.95
N TRP A 573 -16.71 22.67 4.09
CA TRP A 573 -16.08 22.74 5.40
C TRP A 573 -16.64 21.72 6.35
N ARG A 574 -15.75 21.08 7.10
CA ARG A 574 -16.08 20.28 8.28
C ARG A 574 -15.11 20.64 9.41
N VAL A 575 -15.66 20.97 10.57
CA VAL A 575 -14.91 21.17 11.80
C VAL A 575 -15.47 20.22 12.86
N ALA A 576 -14.58 19.54 13.56
CA ALA A 576 -14.95 18.68 14.69
C ALA A 576 -14.00 18.98 15.86
N THR A 577 -14.54 19.28 17.02
CA THR A 577 -13.77 19.55 18.23
C THR A 577 -14.33 18.75 19.38
N THR A 578 -13.44 18.09 20.11
CA THR A 578 -13.71 17.41 21.39
C THR A 578 -12.84 18.05 22.46
N ILE A 579 -13.41 18.39 23.59
CA ILE A 579 -12.69 18.87 24.78
C ILE A 579 -13.32 18.28 26.02
N GLY A 580 -12.49 17.94 27.02
CA GLY A 580 -13.05 17.47 28.27
C GLY A 580 -12.01 17.24 29.36
N GLN A 581 -12.53 16.83 30.50
CA GLN A 581 -11.80 16.67 31.76
C GLN A 581 -12.46 15.60 32.63
N SER A 582 -11.72 15.01 33.55
CA SER A 582 -12.19 13.96 34.45
C SER A 582 -11.90 14.32 35.90
N TYR A 583 -12.81 13.97 36.81
CA TYR A 583 -12.64 14.13 38.26
C TYR A 583 -12.78 12.76 38.95
N ARG A 584 -11.81 12.39 39.80
CA ARG A 584 -11.81 11.15 40.59
C ARG A 584 -12.08 11.45 42.05
N LEU A 585 -12.89 10.64 42.70
CA LEU A 585 -13.16 10.78 44.15
C LEU A 585 -11.93 10.38 44.99
N THR A 586 -11.17 9.38 44.53
CA THR A 586 -9.96 8.87 45.18
C THR A 586 -8.70 9.21 44.39
N ARG A 587 -7.59 9.46 45.05
CA ARG A 587 -6.29 9.70 44.46
C ARG A 587 -5.47 8.41 44.53
N ASP A 588 -4.86 7.99 43.45
CA ASP A 588 -3.94 6.87 43.39
C ASP A 588 -2.70 7.23 42.55
N PRO A 589 -1.70 7.90 43.15
CA PRO A 589 -0.49 8.33 42.42
C PRO A 589 0.43 7.16 42.09
N THR A 590 0.27 5.99 42.72
CA THR A 590 1.09 4.80 42.41
C THR A 590 0.62 4.15 41.13
N LEU A 591 -0.68 4.05 40.92
CA LEU A 591 -1.28 3.49 39.72
C LEU A 591 -1.23 4.48 38.54
N LEU A 592 -1.42 5.77 38.85
CA LEU A 592 -1.51 6.89 37.90
C LEU A 592 -0.43 7.94 38.27
N PRO A 593 0.81 7.70 37.88
CA PRO A 593 1.95 8.56 38.28
C PRO A 593 1.84 9.96 37.69
N ASP A 594 2.65 10.86 38.25
CA ASP A 594 2.75 12.24 37.74
C ASP A 594 3.20 12.21 36.28
N GLY A 595 2.79 13.23 35.52
CA GLY A 595 3.02 13.33 34.09
C GLY A 595 2.00 12.64 33.21
N THR A 596 1.17 11.72 33.74
CA THR A 596 0.09 11.06 32.98
C THR A 596 -1.14 11.94 32.73
N GLY A 597 -1.25 13.07 33.43
CA GLY A 597 -2.44 13.93 33.46
C GLY A 597 -3.58 13.39 34.33
N LEU A 598 -3.33 12.31 35.08
CA LEU A 598 -4.32 11.59 35.89
C LEU A 598 -3.94 11.43 37.36
N SER A 599 -2.76 11.90 37.79
CA SER A 599 -2.23 11.70 39.14
C SER A 599 -3.04 12.42 40.24
N ASN A 600 -3.72 13.50 39.89
CA ASN A 600 -4.57 14.26 40.79
C ASN A 600 -6.04 13.83 40.69
N ARG A 601 -6.89 14.31 41.65
CA ARG A 601 -8.34 14.08 41.58
C ARG A 601 -8.95 14.71 40.32
N LEU A 602 -8.59 15.95 40.03
CA LEU A 602 -8.95 16.62 38.78
C LEU A 602 -7.84 16.35 37.74
N SER A 603 -8.22 15.82 36.58
CA SER A 603 -7.29 15.54 35.50
C SER A 603 -6.86 16.80 34.76
N ASP A 604 -5.85 16.69 33.92
CA ASP A 604 -5.55 17.67 32.89
C ASP A 604 -6.73 17.82 31.93
N ILE A 605 -6.75 18.93 31.18
CA ILE A 605 -7.74 19.19 30.12
C ILE A 605 -7.15 18.63 28.82
N VAL A 606 -7.93 17.82 28.13
CA VAL A 606 -7.56 17.27 26.82
C VAL A 606 -8.55 17.68 25.75
N GLY A 607 -8.05 17.80 24.54
CA GLY A 607 -8.90 18.05 23.41
C GLY A 607 -8.25 17.75 22.07
N ARG A 608 -9.15 17.68 21.08
CA ARG A 608 -8.80 17.47 19.68
C ARG A 608 -9.66 18.36 18.80
N THR A 609 -9.06 18.98 17.81
CA THR A 609 -9.77 19.74 16.78
C THR A 609 -9.34 19.24 15.40
N GLU A 610 -10.31 18.89 14.58
CA GLU A 610 -10.11 18.59 13.15
C GLU A 610 -10.78 19.68 12.32
N VAL A 611 -10.05 20.17 11.33
CA VAL A 611 -10.59 21.10 10.31
C VAL A 611 -10.32 20.51 8.94
N ARG A 612 -11.36 20.38 8.13
CA ARG A 612 -11.28 19.97 6.74
C ARG A 612 -11.95 20.98 5.85
N PHE A 613 -11.24 21.39 4.82
CA PHE A 613 -11.79 22.21 3.75
C PHE A 613 -11.65 21.47 2.41
N ARG A 614 -12.76 20.88 1.95
CA ARG A 614 -12.77 19.98 0.78
C ARG A 614 -11.66 18.94 0.93
N ASP A 615 -10.94 18.63 -0.17
CA ASP A 615 -9.73 17.81 -0.17
C ASP A 615 -8.44 18.65 -0.15
N PHE A 616 -8.58 19.98 0.08
CA PHE A 616 -7.47 20.93 0.00
C PHE A 616 -6.80 21.19 1.35
N VAL A 617 -7.54 21.23 2.44
CA VAL A 617 -6.99 21.39 3.80
C VAL A 617 -7.47 20.28 4.69
N LYS A 618 -6.55 19.64 5.37
CA LYS A 618 -6.78 18.76 6.51
C LYS A 618 -5.86 19.18 7.64
N LEU A 619 -6.43 19.55 8.76
CA LEU A 619 -5.73 19.93 9.96
C LEU A 619 -6.25 19.08 11.11
N THR A 620 -5.34 18.54 11.92
CA THR A 620 -5.66 17.88 13.20
C THR A 620 -4.75 18.46 14.27
N HIS A 621 -5.33 18.94 15.34
CA HIS A 621 -4.62 19.42 16.52
C HIS A 621 -5.10 18.64 17.74
N ARG A 622 -4.19 18.04 18.51
CA ARG A 622 -4.45 17.38 19.79
C ARG A 622 -3.63 18.04 20.86
N PHE A 623 -4.22 18.24 22.01
CA PHE A 623 -3.54 18.89 23.12
C PHE A 623 -3.92 18.28 24.46
N ARG A 624 -2.98 18.39 25.40
CA ARG A 624 -3.21 18.24 26.83
C ARG A 624 -2.61 19.45 27.55
N VAL A 625 -3.39 20.06 28.42
CA VAL A 625 -3.05 21.26 29.18
C VAL A 625 -3.19 20.93 30.66
N ASP A 626 -2.14 21.24 31.41
CA ASP A 626 -2.11 21.13 32.88
C ASP A 626 -3.21 21.98 33.50
N LYS A 627 -3.98 21.38 34.40
CA LYS A 627 -5.14 22.01 35.03
C LYS A 627 -4.80 23.18 35.97
N ASP A 628 -3.58 23.18 36.54
CA ASP A 628 -3.18 24.12 37.60
C ASP A 628 -2.51 25.38 37.04
N ASN A 629 -1.62 25.20 36.03
CA ASN A 629 -0.83 26.30 35.49
C ASN A 629 -1.02 26.51 33.97
N PHE A 630 -1.92 25.75 33.32
CA PHE A 630 -2.20 25.80 31.88
C PHE A 630 -0.98 25.54 30.99
N ALA A 631 0.06 24.91 31.54
CA ALA A 631 1.20 24.47 30.75
C ALA A 631 0.77 23.40 29.73
N VAL A 632 1.25 23.52 28.49
CA VAL A 632 0.96 22.56 27.44
C VAL A 632 1.84 21.34 27.63
N ARG A 633 1.25 20.22 28.06
CA ARG A 633 1.91 18.93 28.32
C ARG A 633 1.97 18.04 27.10
N ARG A 634 1.07 18.18 26.18
CA ARG A 634 1.06 17.56 24.86
C ARG A 634 0.60 18.57 23.82
N ASN A 635 1.32 18.65 22.73
CA ASN A 635 0.94 19.43 21.56
C ASN A 635 1.26 18.62 20.32
N GLU A 636 0.24 18.19 19.61
CA GLU A 636 0.36 17.42 18.39
C GLU A 636 -0.41 18.13 17.29
N PHE A 637 0.26 18.44 16.22
CA PHE A 637 -0.28 19.19 15.10
C PHE A 637 0.09 18.49 13.80
N ASP A 638 -0.92 18.05 13.05
CA ASP A 638 -0.76 17.49 11.71
C ASP A 638 -1.58 18.33 10.73
N ALA A 639 -0.93 18.84 9.70
CA ALA A 639 -1.57 19.60 8.66
C ALA A 639 -1.13 19.14 7.28
N THR A 640 -2.10 19.03 6.37
CA THR A 640 -1.88 18.85 4.94
C THR A 640 -2.64 19.95 4.21
N VAL A 641 -1.97 20.68 3.34
CA VAL A 641 -2.55 21.75 2.52
C VAL A 641 -2.16 21.54 1.08
N GLY A 642 -3.14 21.48 0.19
CA GLY A 642 -2.92 21.37 -1.24
C GLY A 642 -3.78 20.31 -1.91
N THR A 643 -3.39 19.95 -3.12
CA THR A 643 -4.02 18.92 -3.95
C THR A 643 -3.13 17.67 -4.00
N GLN A 644 -3.59 16.57 -4.58
CA GLN A 644 -2.77 15.36 -4.75
C GLN A 644 -1.45 15.61 -5.50
N ARG A 645 -1.38 16.62 -6.36
CA ARG A 645 -0.21 16.94 -7.19
C ARG A 645 0.70 18.02 -6.58
N THR A 646 0.13 18.91 -5.78
CA THR A 646 0.87 20.01 -5.11
C THR A 646 0.35 20.15 -3.70
N TYR A 647 1.18 19.78 -2.72
CA TYR A 647 0.81 19.81 -1.31
C TYR A 647 2.00 20.11 -0.42
N ALA A 648 1.71 20.58 0.76
CA ALA A 648 2.61 20.69 1.88
C ALA A 648 2.03 19.96 3.08
N GLU A 649 2.88 19.24 3.80
CA GLU A 649 2.57 18.53 5.04
C GLU A 649 3.51 18.99 6.15
N ILE A 650 2.94 19.19 7.33
CA ILE A 650 3.70 19.46 8.56
C ILE A 650 3.11 18.58 9.67
N GLY A 651 3.99 17.88 10.38
CA GLY A 651 3.67 17.14 11.59
C GLY A 651 4.58 17.59 12.70
N TYR A 652 4.01 18.09 13.78
CA TYR A 652 4.74 18.52 14.96
C TYR A 652 4.21 17.78 16.17
N LEU A 653 5.10 17.24 16.99
CA LEU A 653 4.79 16.56 18.24
C LEU A 653 5.69 17.11 19.34
N ARG A 654 5.08 17.59 20.44
CA ARG A 654 5.77 17.87 21.69
C ARG A 654 5.08 17.16 22.83
N LEU A 655 5.84 16.37 23.55
CA LEU A 655 5.46 15.73 24.80
C LEU A 655 6.38 16.26 25.88
N ASN A 656 5.82 17.00 26.83
CA ASN A 656 6.51 17.53 28.02
C ASN A 656 5.71 17.10 29.23
N ARG A 657 5.86 15.84 29.61
CA ARG A 657 5.01 15.15 30.60
C ARG A 657 5.54 15.26 32.01
N ASP A 658 6.81 15.63 32.17
CA ASP A 658 7.48 15.72 33.47
C ASP A 658 7.40 14.38 34.23
N ILE A 659 7.65 13.29 33.51
CA ILE A 659 7.62 11.93 34.08
C ILE A 659 9.01 11.61 34.64
N GLY A 660 9.04 11.14 35.89
CA GLY A 660 10.30 10.74 36.55
C GLY A 660 11.03 9.62 35.79
N ALA A 661 12.36 9.68 35.78
CA ALA A 661 13.25 8.77 35.06
C ALA A 661 13.06 7.25 35.39
N GLY A 662 12.36 6.91 36.48
CA GLY A 662 12.02 5.53 36.83
C GLY A 662 10.87 4.91 36.02
N LEU A 663 10.20 5.68 35.15
CA LEU A 663 9.11 5.25 34.28
C LEU A 663 9.56 5.34 32.83
N GLU A 664 10.58 4.60 32.46
CA GLU A 664 11.36 4.70 31.24
C GLU A 664 10.61 4.67 29.90
N ASP A 665 9.41 4.11 29.88
CA ASP A 665 8.66 3.89 28.62
C ASP A 665 8.02 5.17 28.07
N LEU A 666 8.09 6.31 28.80
CA LEU A 666 7.39 7.55 28.49
C LEU A 666 8.33 8.77 28.53
N LYS A 667 9.41 8.74 27.75
CA LYS A 667 10.31 9.91 27.64
C LYS A 667 9.65 11.10 26.98
N ASP A 668 10.02 12.29 27.43
CA ASP A 668 9.64 13.52 26.77
C ASP A 668 10.28 13.62 25.40
N ARG A 669 9.61 14.23 24.45
CA ARG A 669 10.00 14.23 23.05
C ARG A 669 9.46 15.45 22.32
N GLU A 670 10.29 16.03 21.49
CA GLU A 670 9.88 17.04 20.54
C GLU A 670 10.39 16.71 19.13
N GLU A 671 9.47 16.60 18.17
CA GLU A 671 9.78 16.21 16.78
C GLU A 671 9.04 17.08 15.77
N LEU A 672 9.71 17.41 14.68
CA LEU A 672 9.14 18.09 13.52
C LEU A 672 9.33 17.24 12.27
N ARG A 673 8.25 17.02 11.53
CA ARG A 673 8.25 16.42 10.20
C ARG A 673 7.68 17.41 9.21
N VAL A 674 8.37 17.60 8.11
CA VAL A 674 7.88 18.41 6.99
C VAL A 674 8.00 17.61 5.71
N ALA A 675 7.01 17.72 4.84
CA ALA A 675 7.06 17.14 3.51
C ALA A 675 6.28 18.02 2.54
N GLY A 676 6.63 17.94 1.27
CA GLY A 676 5.89 18.66 0.25
C GLY A 676 6.22 18.18 -1.15
N ARG A 677 5.30 18.43 -2.03
CA ARG A 677 5.41 18.20 -3.46
C ARG A 677 4.83 19.39 -4.21
N VAL A 678 5.53 19.85 -5.22
CA VAL A 678 5.08 20.93 -6.10
C VAL A 678 5.17 20.45 -7.55
N ALA A 679 4.01 20.32 -8.21
CA ALA A 679 3.94 20.10 -9.64
C ALA A 679 4.13 21.44 -10.36
N PHE A 680 5.23 21.59 -11.11
CA PHE A 680 5.56 22.84 -11.82
C PHE A 680 5.31 22.76 -13.32
N ALA A 681 5.06 21.53 -13.83
CA ALA A 681 4.65 21.30 -15.21
C ALA A 681 3.70 20.09 -15.26
N ARG A 682 3.15 19.81 -16.46
CA ARG A 682 2.12 18.76 -16.63
C ARG A 682 2.52 17.40 -16.01
N TYR A 683 3.79 17.00 -16.17
CA TYR A 683 4.30 15.71 -15.75
C TYR A 683 5.43 15.79 -14.71
N TRP A 684 5.96 16.98 -14.44
CA TRP A 684 7.09 17.18 -13.55
C TRP A 684 6.66 17.67 -12.18
N SER A 685 7.35 17.21 -11.17
CA SER A 685 7.20 17.69 -9.80
C SER A 685 8.54 17.67 -9.06
N VAL A 686 8.70 18.62 -8.13
CA VAL A 686 9.74 18.60 -7.09
C VAL A 686 9.08 18.16 -5.80
N PHE A 687 9.75 17.31 -5.04
CA PHE A 687 9.29 16.89 -3.72
C PHE A 687 10.45 16.93 -2.73
N GLY A 688 10.10 17.15 -1.46
CA GLY A 688 11.07 17.14 -0.38
C GLY A 688 10.45 16.72 0.94
N SER A 689 11.28 16.25 1.86
CA SER A 689 10.86 15.95 3.23
C SER A 689 12.03 16.10 4.20
N GLY A 690 11.72 16.43 5.45
CA GLY A 690 12.66 16.53 6.54
C GLY A 690 12.06 15.96 7.83
N VAL A 691 12.91 15.32 8.64
CA VAL A 691 12.59 14.84 10.00
C VAL A 691 13.65 15.38 10.93
N PHE A 692 13.20 16.08 11.95
CA PHE A 692 14.03 16.77 12.91
C PHE A 692 13.64 16.38 14.34
N ASN A 693 14.63 16.05 15.15
CA ASN A 693 14.47 15.91 16.60
C ASN A 693 14.77 17.29 17.21
N LEU A 694 13.80 17.83 17.94
CA LEU A 694 13.90 19.13 18.61
C LEU A 694 14.03 18.97 20.12
N THR A 695 14.02 17.73 20.64
CA THR A 695 14.13 17.42 22.06
C THR A 695 15.44 17.98 22.62
N ASN A 696 15.37 18.72 23.71
CA ASN A 696 16.54 19.29 24.40
C ASN A 696 17.06 18.32 25.49
N ARG A 697 18.21 18.67 26.10
CA ARG A 697 18.85 17.85 27.14
C ARG A 697 18.12 17.87 28.46
N ASP A 698 17.32 18.90 28.73
CA ASP A 698 16.46 18.95 29.92
C ASP A 698 15.33 17.94 29.83
N GLU A 699 14.84 17.70 28.59
CA GLU A 699 13.79 16.71 28.30
C GLU A 699 14.36 15.26 28.19
N ASP A 700 15.54 15.09 27.60
CA ASP A 700 16.26 13.80 27.55
C ASP A 700 17.77 14.02 27.73
N PRO A 701 18.32 13.85 28.95
CA PRO A 701 19.75 14.02 29.25
C PRO A 701 20.69 13.06 28.50
N THR A 702 20.14 12.00 27.88
CA THR A 702 20.93 11.03 27.10
C THR A 702 21.26 11.50 25.68
N LEU A 703 20.70 12.63 25.24
CA LEU A 703 20.90 13.16 23.91
C LEU A 703 22.29 13.86 23.78
N THR A 704 22.90 13.66 22.62
CA THR A 704 24.13 14.34 22.23
C THR A 704 23.88 15.74 21.66
N ALA A 705 22.73 15.96 21.06
CA ALA A 705 22.26 17.23 20.52
C ALA A 705 21.27 17.90 21.49
N ASP A 706 21.28 19.24 21.52
CA ASP A 706 20.45 20.02 22.41
C ASP A 706 19.52 20.92 21.60
N GLY A 707 18.24 20.55 21.53
CA GLY A 707 17.15 21.31 20.92
C GLY A 707 17.02 21.26 19.40
N PHE A 708 18.04 20.80 18.65
CA PHE A 708 17.91 20.63 17.19
C PHE A 708 18.89 19.59 16.65
N GLN A 709 18.32 18.54 16.07
CA GLN A 709 19.07 17.53 15.34
C GLN A 709 18.31 17.11 14.08
N ALA A 710 18.85 17.40 12.91
CA ALA A 710 18.33 16.80 11.69
C ALA A 710 18.56 15.28 11.73
N LEU A 711 17.52 14.49 11.51
CA LEU A 711 17.62 13.04 11.43
C LEU A 711 17.75 12.59 9.98
N ARG A 712 16.95 13.19 9.11
CA ARG A 712 16.94 12.90 7.68
C ARG A 712 16.37 14.05 6.87
N THR A 713 16.95 14.28 5.71
CA THR A 713 16.38 15.16 4.68
C THR A 713 16.33 14.42 3.34
N ARG A 714 15.33 14.71 2.52
CA ARG A 714 15.14 14.17 1.18
C ARG A 714 14.71 15.28 0.24
N LEU A 715 15.27 15.30 -0.96
CA LEU A 715 14.86 16.18 -2.05
C LEU A 715 14.87 15.36 -3.34
N GLY A 716 13.92 15.60 -4.22
CA GLY A 716 13.88 14.88 -5.48
C GLY A 716 13.07 15.61 -6.53
N VAL A 717 13.33 15.21 -7.77
CA VAL A 717 12.58 15.62 -8.96
C VAL A 717 11.98 14.36 -9.54
N ALA A 718 10.69 14.40 -9.88
CA ALA A 718 10.00 13.28 -10.49
C ALA A 718 9.29 13.73 -11.76
N TYR A 719 9.37 12.89 -12.78
CA TYR A 719 8.56 12.92 -13.98
C TYR A 719 7.61 11.73 -13.96
N GLN A 720 6.33 11.95 -14.19
CA GLN A 720 5.34 10.88 -14.20
C GLN A 720 4.26 11.18 -15.25
N ASP A 721 4.20 10.34 -16.27
CA ASP A 721 3.12 10.36 -17.25
C ASP A 721 2.37 9.00 -17.28
N ASP A 722 1.64 8.73 -18.35
CA ASP A 722 0.86 7.49 -18.53
C ASP A 722 1.72 6.23 -18.67
N CYS A 723 2.98 6.36 -19.10
CA CYS A 723 3.84 5.22 -19.46
C CYS A 723 5.24 5.23 -18.83
N LEU A 724 5.68 6.35 -18.24
CA LEU A 724 7.00 6.50 -17.63
C LEU A 724 6.89 7.10 -16.25
N GLU A 725 7.61 6.51 -15.32
CA GLU A 725 7.94 7.12 -14.04
C GLU A 725 9.47 7.22 -13.94
N PHE A 726 9.96 8.43 -13.76
CA PHE A 726 11.37 8.73 -13.58
C PHE A 726 11.53 9.59 -12.35
N ALA A 727 12.44 9.25 -11.43
CA ALA A 727 12.73 10.06 -10.27
C ALA A 727 14.23 10.09 -9.98
N LEU A 728 14.74 11.29 -9.71
CA LEU A 728 16.06 11.52 -9.15
C LEU A 728 15.87 11.99 -7.72
N THR A 729 16.43 11.25 -6.76
CA THR A 729 16.29 11.52 -5.34
C THR A 729 17.64 11.69 -4.70
N TRP A 730 17.82 12.78 -3.96
CA TRP A 730 18.89 12.98 -2.99
C TRP A 730 18.31 12.81 -1.59
N ARG A 731 19.02 12.04 -0.76
CA ARG A 731 18.71 11.84 0.66
C ARG A 731 19.97 12.02 1.48
N ARG A 732 19.86 12.66 2.64
CA ARG A 732 20.91 12.75 3.63
C ARG A 732 20.44 12.19 4.96
N ASP A 733 21.17 11.20 5.45
CA ASP A 733 21.03 10.64 6.80
C ASP A 733 22.09 11.28 7.70
N TYR A 734 21.68 11.83 8.84
CA TYR A 734 22.56 12.58 9.75
C TYR A 734 23.05 11.74 10.92
N VAL A 735 22.41 10.59 11.16
CA VAL A 735 22.74 9.66 12.25
C VAL A 735 23.32 8.39 11.67
N ALA A 736 24.48 7.96 12.21
CA ALA A 736 25.07 6.67 11.92
C ALA A 736 24.51 5.60 12.89
N THR A 737 24.41 4.37 12.42
CA THR A 737 24.03 3.22 13.27
C THR A 737 24.94 2.05 12.91
N GLY A 738 25.93 1.79 13.76
CA GLY A 738 26.95 0.78 13.51
C GLY A 738 27.71 1.05 12.19
N ASP A 739 27.70 0.10 11.27
CA ASP A 739 28.33 0.18 9.95
C ASP A 739 27.47 0.89 8.89
N ALA A 740 26.24 1.25 9.20
CA ALA A 740 25.42 2.15 8.39
C ALA A 740 25.84 3.60 8.65
N GLN A 741 26.65 4.17 7.75
CA GLN A 741 27.23 5.49 7.92
C GLN A 741 26.21 6.61 7.63
N LYS A 742 26.37 7.74 8.35
CA LYS A 742 25.70 8.98 7.98
C LYS A 742 26.27 9.51 6.66
N GLY A 743 25.45 10.20 5.88
CA GLY A 743 25.90 10.81 4.62
C GLY A 743 24.82 10.94 3.57
N ASN A 744 25.26 11.24 2.36
CA ASN A 744 24.39 11.45 1.22
C ASN A 744 24.11 10.13 0.46
N THR A 745 22.90 10.00 -0.04
CA THR A 745 22.48 8.94 -0.96
C THR A 745 21.79 9.58 -2.16
N PHE A 746 22.22 9.22 -3.36
CA PHE A 746 21.57 9.58 -4.62
C PHE A 746 21.00 8.32 -5.24
N GLN A 747 19.78 8.38 -5.69
CA GLN A 747 19.09 7.26 -6.32
C GLN A 747 18.38 7.74 -7.58
N ILE A 748 18.55 6.98 -8.65
CA ILE A 748 17.81 7.13 -9.91
C ILE A 748 16.79 5.99 -9.96
N HIS A 749 15.52 6.32 -10.14
CA HIS A 749 14.46 5.36 -10.31
C HIS A 749 13.81 5.53 -11.68
N VAL A 750 13.69 4.44 -12.43
CA VAL A 750 13.03 4.40 -13.74
C VAL A 750 12.06 3.24 -13.77
N ALA A 751 10.79 3.50 -14.04
CA ALA A 751 9.79 2.48 -14.24
C ALA A 751 9.06 2.71 -15.57
N LEU A 752 9.17 1.75 -16.48
CA LEU A 752 8.45 1.74 -17.75
C LEU A 752 7.13 1.00 -17.54
N ARG A 753 6.02 1.75 -17.53
CA ARG A 753 4.69 1.16 -17.39
C ARG A 753 4.28 0.45 -18.68
N ASN A 754 3.47 -0.59 -18.56
CA ASN A 754 2.92 -1.37 -19.68
C ASN A 754 3.98 -2.09 -20.54
N LEU A 755 5.19 -2.32 -19.99
CA LEU A 755 6.20 -3.14 -20.67
C LEU A 755 6.09 -4.65 -20.30
N GLY A 756 5.10 -5.03 -19.50
CA GLY A 756 4.93 -6.41 -19.01
C GLY A 756 5.78 -6.75 -17.78
N PHE A 757 6.56 -5.81 -17.28
CA PHE A 757 7.30 -5.91 -16.02
C PHE A 757 6.61 -5.03 -14.96
N ARG A 758 6.07 -5.62 -13.92
CA ARG A 758 5.52 -4.92 -12.74
C ARG A 758 6.27 -5.32 -11.49
#